data_69924e93b6ce9e7f5c694205f64cbebd
#
_entry.id   69924e93b6ce9e7f5c694205f64cbebd
#
_cell.length_a   1.000
_cell.length_b   1.000
_cell.length_c   1.000
_cell.angle_alpha   90.00
_cell.angle_beta   90.00
_cell.angle_gamma   90.00
#
_symmetry.space_group_name_H-M   'P 1'
#
loop_
_entity.id
_entity.type
_entity.pdbx_description
1 polymer ?
#
loop_
_entity_poly.entity_id
_entity_poly.type
_entity_poly.pdbx_seq_one_letter_code
_entity_poly.pdbx_strand_id
1 'polypeptide(L)'
;MQRVIPHKLSAIARSATALLAAIAAPSFASTSGVVISQVYGGNGNAFASDYVELFNAGASAVAIDGWSIQYGSATGTGNFASNGVTALSGTLQPGQHYLVQLATTTGPALPAADATGTTNLSGTAGKVVLASVSTGLACNGSSTPCSAAQLAQIVDLVGYGATANYAEGSPAPAPSSTTAIVRANGGCTDSNNNATDFATGTPAPRNSLVAPAPCSGSTTPPPLPPPPAPPTAAIWQIQGSGATSPYAGQAVTTTGVVTKVDNNGFFMQDLTGDGNPATSDGIFAFTGSAPAVSVGQMVQVSATVQEFNVGAATNADTAAHKVTELGSITGIAVTGSGYTIAPVQLPFPLPSQDAMEAYEGMLVTISGPLTVQQNYFLGRFGELTLGAGGRLWTPTNLYRPGAQAQALNSDNIRRTILLDDGSSLQNPNPTPYLAPDNTVRAGDTVASVTGVVDYGLTTSAATDPGAYKIHPTQAVTFTRANPRTTMAGDVGGNLRVGSANVENFFTTLDDGVNKCPPSNTADDCRGANNAAEFTRQRTKVVEELIGLNADAVALMELQNNGATAIQNLVDALNARLGASVYARVPFAATGGGTDAIQVGMIYKPSRLSLVGPALSDTAAINNRAPMAQTFAALNGEKFTLIANHLKSKGCSDFTAGPGDADSGDLQGCFNARRVQQADELRSFVAQVQSASGVADTLLVGDFNAYAKEDPIAELTGNGFVDQIGRFLDVPNANSYGYSYVFNGSSGRLDHAIANNTLSSRVTGATEWHINADEPLVIDYNLEFKQPACASCGPDYYTPTPYRASDHDPIVVGLNLVHVINGTAGADTIVGTPGDDVITGGSGADRLTGNGGHDVFVYTSMRDAADTITDFTPGDDRLDLTALLAGIDATPASAWGNGVVTLAASGNSTVVLVDTDGKAGPAAGRPLVTLLNVSPAAIDPLRDLGLGTPAAVTAATQASARTATLRTMTAARTPRK
;
A
#
# COMPACT_ATOMS: atom_id res chain seq x y z
N MET A 1 -2.08 3.62 8.31
CA MET A 1 -3.32 3.76 7.52
C MET A 1 -3.44 5.18 7.02
N GLN A 2 -2.93 5.45 5.85
CA GLN A 2 -3.32 6.68 5.16
C GLN A 2 -4.68 6.42 4.52
N ARG A 3 -5.73 7.08 5.02
CA ARG A 3 -7.00 7.18 4.30
C ARG A 3 -6.74 7.90 2.98
N VAL A 4 -6.81 7.19 1.88
CA VAL A 4 -7.05 7.83 0.59
C VAL A 4 -8.50 8.31 0.64
N ILE A 5 -8.72 9.60 0.77
CA ILE A 5 -10.05 10.20 0.67
C ILE A 5 -10.51 9.99 -0.77
N PRO A 6 -11.57 9.24 -1.04
CA PRO A 6 -12.12 9.18 -2.38
C PRO A 6 -12.86 10.48 -2.66
N HIS A 7 -12.35 11.29 -3.56
CA HIS A 7 -13.17 12.32 -4.17
C HIS A 7 -14.31 11.62 -4.93
N LYS A 8 -15.51 11.71 -4.38
CA LYS A 8 -16.74 11.22 -5.00
C LYS A 8 -16.96 11.95 -6.33
N LEU A 9 -16.76 11.26 -7.43
CA LEU A 9 -17.35 11.60 -8.72
C LEU A 9 -18.50 10.61 -8.96
N SER A 10 -19.71 11.04 -8.65
CA SER A 10 -20.94 10.31 -9.00
C SER A 10 -21.14 10.34 -10.52
N ALA A 11 -20.85 9.25 -11.20
CA ALA A 11 -21.23 9.04 -12.58
C ALA A 11 -22.59 8.32 -12.61
N ILE A 12 -23.68 9.06 -12.88
CA ILE A 12 -24.97 8.48 -13.29
C ILE A 12 -24.89 8.22 -14.79
N ALA A 13 -24.62 6.98 -15.19
CA ALA A 13 -24.79 6.52 -16.53
C ALA A 13 -26.29 6.14 -16.76
N ARG A 14 -27.04 6.97 -17.41
CA ARG A 14 -28.30 6.57 -18.07
C ARG A 14 -28.06 6.51 -19.56
N SER A 15 -28.08 5.31 -20.12
CA SER A 15 -28.16 5.05 -21.55
C SER A 15 -29.46 5.63 -22.11
N ALA A 16 -29.34 6.64 -22.99
CA ALA A 16 -30.40 7.01 -23.88
C ALA A 16 -29.82 7.08 -25.29
N THR A 17 -30.20 6.12 -26.11
CA THR A 17 -29.94 6.10 -27.55
C THR A 17 -30.71 7.29 -28.17
N ALA A 18 -30.01 8.36 -28.50
CA ALA A 18 -30.55 9.48 -29.23
C ALA A 18 -29.97 9.50 -30.65
N LEU A 19 -30.88 9.43 -31.60
CA LEU A 19 -30.71 9.59 -33.04
C LEU A 19 -29.96 10.90 -33.33
N LEU A 20 -28.75 10.82 -33.91
CA LEU A 20 -28.02 12.01 -34.38
C LEU A 20 -28.72 12.59 -35.61
N ALA A 21 -29.54 13.59 -35.43
CA ALA A 21 -29.82 14.59 -36.47
C ALA A 21 -28.62 15.58 -36.46
N ALA A 22 -27.82 15.57 -37.50
CA ALA A 22 -26.76 16.56 -37.68
C ALA A 22 -27.45 17.94 -37.87
N ILE A 23 -27.53 18.71 -36.79
CA ILE A 23 -27.84 20.14 -36.86
C ILE A 23 -26.57 20.81 -37.30
N ALA A 24 -26.54 21.41 -38.48
CA ALA A 24 -25.44 22.26 -38.93
C ALA A 24 -25.21 23.34 -37.85
N ALA A 25 -24.00 23.44 -37.35
CA ALA A 25 -23.61 24.49 -36.39
C ALA A 25 -23.85 25.86 -37.07
N PRO A 26 -24.47 26.82 -36.38
CA PRO A 26 -24.65 28.16 -36.95
C PRO A 26 -23.24 28.77 -37.15
N SER A 27 -22.94 29.23 -38.36
CA SER A 27 -21.75 30.01 -38.65
C SER A 27 -22.06 31.48 -38.32
N PHE A 28 -21.31 32.03 -37.36
CA PHE A 28 -21.42 33.45 -37.00
C PHE A 28 -20.22 34.21 -37.61
N ALA A 29 -20.13 34.30 -38.94
CA ALA A 29 -19.16 35.18 -39.55
C ALA A 29 -19.44 36.61 -39.10
N SER A 30 -18.50 37.21 -38.39
CA SER A 30 -18.62 38.60 -37.95
C SER A 30 -18.78 39.54 -39.15
N THR A 31 -20.03 39.91 -39.47
CA THR A 31 -20.33 40.89 -40.54
C THR A 31 -19.79 42.29 -40.22
N SER A 32 -19.47 42.57 -38.96
CA SER A 32 -18.90 43.85 -38.50
C SER A 32 -17.36 43.88 -38.53
N GLY A 33 -16.70 42.73 -38.62
CA GLY A 33 -15.26 42.63 -38.55
C GLY A 33 -14.70 42.71 -37.11
N VAL A 34 -15.51 42.92 -36.09
CA VAL A 34 -15.06 42.92 -34.69
C VAL A 34 -15.18 41.53 -34.12
N VAL A 35 -14.07 41.01 -33.56
CA VAL A 35 -13.95 39.64 -32.99
C VAL A 35 -13.41 39.68 -31.58
N ILE A 36 -13.68 38.63 -30.78
CA ILE A 36 -13.05 38.36 -29.51
C ILE A 36 -11.64 37.85 -29.84
N SER A 37 -10.59 38.53 -29.37
CA SER A 37 -9.18 38.17 -29.65
C SER A 37 -8.53 37.44 -28.50
N GLN A 38 -8.92 37.68 -27.24
CA GLN A 38 -8.43 36.96 -26.07
C GLN A 38 -9.54 36.76 -25.05
N VAL A 39 -9.50 35.60 -24.30
CA VAL A 39 -10.32 35.38 -23.12
C VAL A 39 -9.45 34.83 -22.00
N TYR A 40 -9.49 35.44 -20.82
CA TYR A 40 -8.78 35.03 -19.62
C TYR A 40 -9.70 35.05 -18.40
N GLY A 41 -9.79 33.91 -17.69
CA GLY A 41 -10.57 33.71 -16.47
C GLY A 41 -9.72 33.18 -15.29
N GLY A 42 -8.49 33.65 -15.15
CA GLY A 42 -7.48 33.04 -14.24
C GLY A 42 -7.52 33.53 -12.80
N ASN A 43 -8.43 34.42 -12.41
CA ASN A 43 -8.72 34.81 -11.00
C ASN A 43 -7.46 35.06 -10.11
N GLY A 44 -6.59 35.96 -10.54
CA GLY A 44 -5.52 36.47 -9.69
C GLY A 44 -4.10 35.87 -9.93
N ASN A 45 -3.94 34.89 -10.80
CA ASN A 45 -2.59 34.34 -11.06
C ASN A 45 -1.78 35.20 -12.04
N ALA A 46 -2.12 35.26 -13.34
CA ALA A 46 -1.40 36.10 -14.27
C ALA A 46 -1.81 37.59 -14.12
N PHE A 47 -3.13 37.84 -13.93
CA PHE A 47 -3.69 39.15 -13.67
C PHE A 47 -4.78 39.07 -12.57
N ALA A 48 -4.94 40.15 -11.81
CA ALA A 48 -5.96 40.29 -10.77
C ALA A 48 -7.40 40.20 -11.28
N SER A 49 -7.62 40.49 -12.57
CA SER A 49 -8.96 40.53 -13.18
C SER A 49 -9.06 39.55 -14.33
N ASP A 50 -10.24 38.95 -14.45
CA ASP A 50 -10.67 38.32 -15.68
C ASP A 50 -10.78 39.38 -16.78
N TYR A 51 -10.59 39.00 -18.05
CA TYR A 51 -10.77 39.93 -19.15
C TYR A 51 -11.21 39.24 -20.45
N VAL A 52 -11.84 40.06 -21.29
CA VAL A 52 -12.06 39.78 -22.72
C VAL A 52 -11.43 40.92 -23.53
N GLU A 53 -10.63 40.55 -24.53
CA GLU A 53 -10.09 41.50 -25.48
C GLU A 53 -10.84 41.38 -26.82
N LEU A 54 -11.24 42.52 -27.36
CA LEU A 54 -11.80 42.63 -28.70
C LEU A 54 -10.78 43.17 -29.66
N PHE A 55 -10.96 42.86 -30.94
CA PHE A 55 -10.11 43.33 -32.01
C PHE A 55 -10.94 43.63 -33.28
N ASN A 56 -10.73 44.75 -33.91
CA ASN A 56 -11.35 45.06 -35.18
C ASN A 56 -10.49 44.53 -36.35
N ALA A 57 -10.80 43.30 -36.82
CA ALA A 57 -10.18 42.66 -37.96
C ALA A 57 -10.66 43.23 -39.32
N GLY A 58 -11.71 44.03 -39.32
CA GLY A 58 -12.32 44.64 -40.51
C GLY A 58 -11.52 45.81 -41.08
N ALA A 59 -11.88 46.23 -42.28
CA ALA A 59 -11.27 47.37 -42.97
C ALA A 59 -11.88 48.72 -42.64
N SER A 60 -12.93 48.75 -41.83
CA SER A 60 -13.70 49.97 -41.51
C SER A 60 -13.82 50.16 -40.00
N ALA A 61 -13.94 51.39 -39.55
CA ALA A 61 -14.21 51.74 -38.16
C ALA A 61 -15.63 51.23 -37.80
N VAL A 62 -15.77 50.64 -36.59
CA VAL A 62 -17.03 50.10 -36.09
C VAL A 62 -17.41 50.76 -34.78
N ALA A 63 -18.59 51.38 -34.71
CA ALA A 63 -19.17 51.87 -33.45
C ALA A 63 -19.72 50.66 -32.65
N ILE A 64 -19.29 50.52 -31.41
CA ILE A 64 -19.73 49.48 -30.51
C ILE A 64 -20.62 50.00 -29.36
N ASP A 65 -21.11 51.23 -29.52
CA ASP A 65 -22.07 51.78 -28.58
C ASP A 65 -23.33 50.91 -28.52
N GLY A 66 -23.73 50.51 -27.29
CA GLY A 66 -24.86 49.66 -27.08
C GLY A 66 -24.61 48.16 -27.31
N TRP A 67 -23.37 47.75 -27.59
CA TRP A 67 -22.95 46.35 -27.59
C TRP A 67 -22.65 45.85 -26.18
N SER A 68 -22.44 44.52 -26.01
CA SER A 68 -22.07 43.93 -24.72
C SER A 68 -21.28 42.66 -24.84
N ILE A 69 -20.47 42.42 -23.78
CA ILE A 69 -19.93 41.10 -23.47
C ILE A 69 -20.85 40.38 -22.48
N GLN A 70 -21.17 39.11 -22.80
CA GLN A 70 -22.00 38.25 -21.96
C GLN A 70 -21.35 36.87 -21.82
N TYR A 71 -21.66 36.16 -20.74
CA TYR A 71 -21.03 34.89 -20.40
C TYR A 71 -22.03 33.81 -20.03
N GLY A 72 -21.78 32.58 -20.47
CA GLY A 72 -22.44 31.35 -20.00
C GLY A 72 -21.47 30.29 -19.59
N SER A 73 -21.74 29.55 -18.50
CA SER A 73 -20.92 28.42 -18.11
C SER A 73 -20.95 27.32 -19.20
N ALA A 74 -19.88 26.49 -19.28
CA ALA A 74 -19.68 25.53 -20.36
C ALA A 74 -20.90 24.61 -20.63
N THR A 75 -21.47 24.04 -19.57
CA THR A 75 -22.62 23.11 -19.62
C THR A 75 -23.87 23.67 -18.93
N GLY A 76 -23.83 24.92 -18.47
CA GLY A 76 -24.88 25.54 -17.66
C GLY A 76 -26.23 25.66 -18.38
N THR A 77 -27.29 25.64 -17.57
CA THR A 77 -28.68 25.85 -18.02
C THR A 77 -29.15 27.30 -17.94
N GLY A 78 -28.35 28.19 -17.37
CA GLY A 78 -28.61 29.64 -17.29
C GLY A 78 -28.43 30.32 -18.65
N ASN A 79 -29.13 31.45 -18.87
CA ASN A 79 -28.99 32.27 -20.08
C ASN A 79 -27.70 33.10 -20.03
N PHE A 80 -27.23 33.59 -21.16
CA PHE A 80 -26.14 34.56 -21.25
C PHE A 80 -26.36 35.81 -20.37
N ALA A 81 -27.63 36.27 -20.28
CA ALA A 81 -28.03 37.38 -19.42
C ALA A 81 -27.89 37.10 -17.92
N SER A 82 -27.82 35.83 -17.50
CA SER A 82 -27.88 35.43 -16.07
C SER A 82 -26.58 35.67 -15.28
N ASN A 83 -25.46 35.84 -15.98
CA ASN A 83 -24.14 35.99 -15.34
C ASN A 83 -23.57 37.43 -15.44
N GLY A 84 -24.41 38.38 -15.71
CA GLY A 84 -24.03 39.79 -15.93
C GLY A 84 -23.86 40.14 -17.40
N VAL A 85 -24.11 41.39 -17.71
CA VAL A 85 -23.96 41.98 -19.04
C VAL A 85 -23.02 43.17 -18.91
N THR A 86 -21.89 43.16 -19.61
CA THR A 86 -20.93 44.28 -19.62
C THR A 86 -21.15 45.10 -20.88
N ALA A 87 -21.74 46.29 -20.73
CA ALA A 87 -21.99 47.19 -21.84
C ALA A 87 -20.70 47.80 -22.39
N LEU A 88 -20.62 47.97 -23.70
CA LEU A 88 -19.51 48.53 -24.42
C LEU A 88 -19.90 49.87 -25.03
N SER A 89 -18.88 50.75 -25.29
CA SER A 89 -19.08 52.03 -25.90
C SER A 89 -17.83 52.49 -26.66
N GLY A 90 -18.00 53.35 -27.62
CA GLY A 90 -16.92 53.92 -28.40
C GLY A 90 -16.86 53.36 -29.84
N THR A 91 -15.75 53.69 -30.55
CA THR A 91 -15.54 53.27 -31.95
C THR A 91 -14.19 52.61 -32.09
N LEU A 92 -14.14 51.36 -32.55
CA LEU A 92 -12.92 50.64 -32.84
C LEU A 92 -12.47 50.91 -34.29
N GLN A 93 -11.27 51.45 -34.42
CA GLN A 93 -10.61 51.65 -35.73
C GLN A 93 -10.10 50.30 -36.28
N PRO A 94 -9.91 50.15 -37.62
CA PRO A 94 -9.30 48.93 -38.15
C PRO A 94 -7.96 48.61 -37.48
N GLY A 95 -7.81 47.34 -37.01
CA GLY A 95 -6.64 46.89 -36.31
C GLY A 95 -6.51 47.35 -34.83
N GLN A 96 -7.51 48.01 -34.27
CA GLN A 96 -7.51 48.45 -32.88
C GLN A 96 -8.03 47.37 -31.94
N HIS A 97 -7.40 47.27 -30.77
CA HIS A 97 -7.82 46.43 -29.64
C HIS A 97 -8.75 47.21 -28.71
N TYR A 98 -9.51 46.48 -27.89
CA TYR A 98 -10.37 47.03 -26.86
C TYR A 98 -10.43 46.03 -25.67
N LEU A 99 -10.03 46.50 -24.51
CA LEU A 99 -9.89 45.63 -23.31
C LEU A 99 -11.07 45.79 -22.40
N VAL A 100 -11.78 44.69 -22.14
CA VAL A 100 -12.90 44.60 -21.18
C VAL A 100 -12.41 43.91 -19.91
N GLN A 101 -12.22 44.65 -18.82
CA GLN A 101 -11.95 44.10 -17.51
C GLN A 101 -13.24 43.56 -16.92
N LEU A 102 -13.16 42.35 -16.33
CA LEU A 102 -14.29 41.68 -15.66
C LEU A 102 -14.00 41.46 -14.17
N ALA A 103 -14.49 40.38 -13.56
CA ALA A 103 -14.33 40.13 -12.12
C ALA A 103 -12.89 40.33 -11.66
N THR A 104 -12.71 40.97 -10.50
CA THR A 104 -11.38 41.33 -9.97
C THR A 104 -11.17 40.70 -8.62
N THR A 105 -9.97 40.17 -8.41
CA THR A 105 -9.45 39.62 -7.14
C THR A 105 -8.14 40.32 -6.77
N THR A 106 -7.27 39.69 -6.04
CA THR A 106 -5.92 40.21 -5.72
C THR A 106 -4.89 39.60 -6.68
N GLY A 107 -3.96 40.42 -7.20
CA GLY A 107 -2.93 39.94 -8.16
C GLY A 107 -2.37 41.11 -8.97
N PRO A 108 -1.57 40.84 -10.04
CA PRO A 108 -1.05 41.86 -10.94
C PRO A 108 -2.19 42.62 -11.65
N ALA A 109 -2.04 43.93 -11.79
CA ALA A 109 -3.06 44.77 -12.44
C ALA A 109 -3.05 44.59 -13.97
N LEU A 110 -4.24 44.66 -14.59
CA LEU A 110 -4.37 44.81 -16.05
C LEU A 110 -3.87 46.19 -16.51
N PRO A 111 -3.50 46.34 -17.79
CA PRO A 111 -3.49 47.67 -18.41
C PRO A 111 -4.83 48.39 -18.20
N ALA A 112 -4.87 49.72 -18.27
CA ALA A 112 -6.13 50.48 -18.15
C ALA A 112 -7.18 49.94 -19.12
N ALA A 113 -8.28 49.41 -18.59
CA ALA A 113 -9.33 48.82 -19.40
C ALA A 113 -10.20 49.87 -20.07
N ASP A 114 -10.70 49.57 -21.28
CA ASP A 114 -11.59 50.45 -22.02
C ASP A 114 -13.07 50.32 -21.55
N ALA A 115 -13.41 49.16 -20.98
CA ALA A 115 -14.72 48.95 -20.30
C ALA A 115 -14.51 48.06 -19.07
N THR A 116 -15.44 48.14 -18.11
CA THR A 116 -15.40 47.35 -16.87
C THR A 116 -16.73 46.68 -16.57
N GLY A 117 -16.66 45.45 -16.09
CA GLY A 117 -17.79 44.62 -15.65
C GLY A 117 -17.45 43.77 -14.43
N THR A 118 -18.40 42.95 -13.98
CA THR A 118 -18.26 42.14 -12.77
C THR A 118 -18.43 40.63 -13.03
N THR A 119 -18.55 40.24 -14.31
CA THR A 119 -18.71 38.83 -14.70
C THR A 119 -17.49 38.00 -14.34
N ASN A 120 -17.69 36.89 -13.65
CA ASN A 120 -16.63 35.96 -13.31
C ASN A 120 -16.55 34.86 -14.37
N LEU A 121 -15.43 34.79 -15.09
CA LEU A 121 -15.19 33.78 -16.13
C LEU A 121 -14.58 32.53 -15.49
N SER A 122 -14.95 31.38 -16.02
CA SER A 122 -14.22 30.12 -15.65
C SER A 122 -12.84 30.10 -16.29
N GLY A 123 -11.84 29.72 -15.51
CA GLY A 123 -10.45 29.57 -15.98
C GLY A 123 -10.20 28.36 -16.89
N THR A 124 -11.17 27.46 -17.09
CA THR A 124 -10.96 26.21 -17.83
C THR A 124 -12.00 25.92 -18.92
N ALA A 125 -13.24 26.35 -18.77
CA ALA A 125 -14.29 26.08 -19.76
C ALA A 125 -15.46 27.08 -19.62
N GLY A 126 -15.97 27.58 -20.74
CA GLY A 126 -17.05 28.56 -20.74
C GLY A 126 -17.48 28.95 -22.13
N LYS A 127 -18.43 29.92 -22.19
CA LYS A 127 -18.95 30.49 -23.46
C LYS A 127 -19.01 32.01 -23.31
N VAL A 128 -18.33 32.75 -24.15
CA VAL A 128 -18.35 34.23 -24.20
C VAL A 128 -19.00 34.67 -25.51
N VAL A 129 -19.93 35.61 -25.41
CA VAL A 129 -20.61 36.19 -26.56
C VAL A 129 -20.32 37.69 -26.61
N LEU A 130 -19.96 38.15 -27.79
CA LEU A 130 -20.03 39.57 -28.17
C LEU A 130 -21.39 39.78 -28.84
N ALA A 131 -22.24 40.59 -28.22
CA ALA A 131 -23.59 40.88 -28.73
C ALA A 131 -23.73 42.35 -29.17
N SER A 132 -24.44 42.58 -30.29
CA SER A 132 -24.74 43.93 -30.81
C SER A 132 -25.87 44.66 -30.06
N VAL A 133 -26.21 44.17 -28.87
CA VAL A 133 -27.22 44.75 -27.96
C VAL A 133 -26.67 44.87 -26.54
N SER A 134 -27.12 45.87 -25.80
CA SER A 134 -26.79 46.05 -24.39
C SER A 134 -27.70 45.29 -23.43
N THR A 135 -28.77 44.67 -23.95
CA THR A 135 -29.69 43.82 -23.20
C THR A 135 -29.19 42.37 -23.22
N GLY A 136 -29.33 41.67 -22.08
CA GLY A 136 -28.88 40.27 -22.00
C GLY A 136 -29.68 39.33 -22.89
N LEU A 137 -28.97 38.40 -23.54
CA LEU A 137 -29.59 37.37 -24.37
C LEU A 137 -30.25 36.30 -23.49
N ALA A 138 -31.58 36.10 -23.64
CA ALA A 138 -32.37 35.12 -22.88
C ALA A 138 -32.25 33.69 -23.48
N CYS A 139 -31.03 33.32 -23.92
CA CYS A 139 -30.69 31.99 -24.46
C CYS A 139 -29.27 31.63 -24.04
N ASN A 140 -28.86 30.37 -24.25
CA ASN A 140 -27.50 29.88 -24.00
C ASN A 140 -26.96 29.00 -25.12
N GLY A 141 -27.69 28.83 -26.18
CA GLY A 141 -27.35 28.04 -27.37
C GLY A 141 -27.46 26.53 -27.20
N SER A 142 -27.78 26.04 -25.99
CA SER A 142 -27.87 24.62 -25.67
C SER A 142 -29.22 24.27 -25.02
N SER A 143 -29.28 24.22 -23.68
CA SER A 143 -30.53 23.90 -22.94
C SER A 143 -31.67 24.92 -23.21
N THR A 144 -31.30 26.16 -23.58
CA THR A 144 -32.19 27.23 -24.03
C THR A 144 -31.68 27.71 -25.39
N PRO A 145 -32.15 27.11 -26.50
CA PRO A 145 -31.74 27.51 -27.86
C PRO A 145 -32.00 28.97 -28.13
N CYS A 146 -31.07 29.64 -28.83
CA CYS A 146 -31.27 31.00 -29.27
C CYS A 146 -32.25 31.04 -30.47
N SER A 147 -33.22 31.93 -30.44
CA SER A 147 -34.09 32.21 -31.55
C SER A 147 -33.32 32.90 -32.71
N ALA A 148 -33.86 32.88 -33.92
CA ALA A 148 -33.24 33.53 -35.10
C ALA A 148 -32.97 35.03 -34.83
N ALA A 149 -33.84 35.73 -34.10
CA ALA A 149 -33.66 37.13 -33.73
C ALA A 149 -32.48 37.30 -32.72
N GLN A 150 -32.29 36.37 -31.81
CA GLN A 150 -31.14 36.38 -30.84
C GLN A 150 -29.85 36.00 -31.55
N LEU A 151 -29.86 35.05 -32.47
CA LEU A 151 -28.70 34.69 -33.28
C LEU A 151 -28.18 35.88 -34.10
N ALA A 152 -29.11 36.69 -34.69
CA ALA A 152 -28.74 37.90 -35.42
C ALA A 152 -28.13 39.00 -34.55
N GLN A 153 -28.23 38.91 -33.24
CA GLN A 153 -27.63 39.84 -32.27
C GLN A 153 -26.23 39.38 -31.81
N ILE A 154 -25.83 38.13 -32.08
CA ILE A 154 -24.51 37.62 -31.79
C ILE A 154 -23.53 38.06 -32.88
N VAL A 155 -22.50 38.78 -32.50
CA VAL A 155 -21.45 39.29 -33.40
C VAL A 155 -20.30 38.30 -33.49
N ASP A 156 -19.91 37.74 -32.36
CA ASP A 156 -18.86 36.68 -32.23
C ASP A 156 -19.18 35.82 -31.02
N LEU A 157 -18.87 34.53 -31.11
CA LEU A 157 -19.09 33.52 -30.07
C LEU A 157 -17.85 32.69 -29.87
N VAL A 158 -17.32 32.66 -28.65
CA VAL A 158 -16.20 31.82 -28.26
C VAL A 158 -16.60 30.84 -27.17
N GLY A 159 -16.75 29.57 -27.54
CA GLY A 159 -16.79 28.45 -26.59
C GLY A 159 -15.38 27.90 -26.37
N TYR A 160 -15.00 27.70 -25.14
CA TYR A 160 -13.66 27.20 -24.76
C TYR A 160 -13.71 26.09 -23.73
N GLY A 161 -12.72 25.17 -23.78
CA GLY A 161 -12.66 23.96 -22.97
C GLY A 161 -13.55 22.82 -23.52
N ALA A 162 -13.12 21.57 -23.41
CA ALA A 162 -13.76 20.39 -24.02
C ALA A 162 -15.23 20.16 -23.62
N THR A 163 -15.70 20.78 -22.53
CA THR A 163 -17.09 20.66 -22.05
C THR A 163 -18.00 21.77 -22.52
N ALA A 164 -17.50 22.78 -23.27
CA ALA A 164 -18.34 23.86 -23.79
C ALA A 164 -19.35 23.29 -24.82
N ASN A 165 -20.61 23.40 -24.49
CA ASN A 165 -21.73 22.82 -25.29
C ASN A 165 -22.29 23.77 -26.35
N TYR A 166 -21.68 24.92 -26.58
CA TYR A 166 -22.00 25.90 -27.63
C TYR A 166 -20.76 26.69 -28.00
N ALA A 167 -20.39 26.65 -29.27
CA ALA A 167 -19.18 27.26 -29.83
C ALA A 167 -19.37 27.45 -31.31
N GLU A 168 -18.55 28.27 -31.95
CA GLU A 168 -18.39 28.24 -33.41
C GLU A 168 -17.57 27.04 -33.81
N GLY A 169 -18.13 26.15 -34.63
CA GLY A 169 -17.49 24.88 -34.96
C GLY A 169 -17.26 24.01 -33.71
N SER A 170 -15.99 23.77 -33.40
CA SER A 170 -15.54 23.07 -32.18
C SER A 170 -15.04 24.08 -31.14
N PRO A 171 -15.15 23.80 -29.82
CA PRO A 171 -14.65 24.71 -28.79
C PRO A 171 -13.12 24.93 -28.88
N ALA A 172 -12.70 26.14 -28.53
CA ALA A 172 -11.28 26.47 -28.31
C ALA A 172 -10.65 25.59 -27.22
N PRO A 173 -9.31 25.43 -27.21
CA PRO A 173 -8.63 24.73 -26.14
C PRO A 173 -8.97 25.28 -24.75
N ALA A 174 -8.80 24.47 -23.69
CA ALA A 174 -9.01 24.92 -22.33
C ALA A 174 -7.86 25.86 -21.89
N PRO A 175 -8.14 27.10 -21.46
CA PRO A 175 -7.15 27.94 -20.78
C PRO A 175 -6.90 27.41 -19.36
N SER A 176 -6.00 28.05 -18.64
CA SER A 176 -5.70 27.78 -17.24
C SER A 176 -5.69 29.05 -16.40
N SER A 177 -5.37 28.93 -15.13
CA SER A 177 -5.20 30.12 -14.25
C SER A 177 -4.03 31.02 -14.69
N THR A 178 -3.10 30.53 -15.52
CA THR A 178 -1.93 31.28 -16.00
C THR A 178 -1.91 31.47 -17.51
N THR A 179 -2.85 30.90 -18.28
CA THR A 179 -2.94 31.04 -19.74
C THR A 179 -4.30 31.59 -20.17
N ALA A 180 -4.32 32.37 -21.25
CA ALA A 180 -5.52 32.79 -21.96
C ALA A 180 -5.71 31.93 -23.22
N ILE A 181 -6.92 31.91 -23.78
CA ILE A 181 -7.09 31.58 -25.20
C ILE A 181 -6.86 32.84 -26.02
N VAL A 182 -6.06 32.72 -27.07
CA VAL A 182 -5.61 33.83 -27.90
C VAL A 182 -5.92 33.48 -29.35
N ARG A 183 -6.62 34.37 -30.06
CA ARG A 183 -6.96 34.23 -31.48
C ARG A 183 -5.70 34.41 -32.34
N ALA A 184 -5.51 33.52 -33.28
CA ALA A 184 -4.32 33.49 -34.15
C ALA A 184 -4.14 34.78 -34.98
N ASN A 185 -2.90 35.00 -35.38
CA ASN A 185 -2.49 36.16 -36.22
C ASN A 185 -2.90 37.52 -35.59
N GLY A 186 -2.77 37.64 -34.25
CA GLY A 186 -3.06 38.91 -33.55
C GLY A 186 -4.51 39.30 -33.50
N GLY A 187 -5.46 38.39 -33.79
CA GLY A 187 -6.88 38.63 -33.88
C GLY A 187 -7.43 38.59 -35.33
N CYS A 188 -6.56 38.41 -36.31
CA CYS A 188 -6.95 38.46 -37.75
C CYS A 188 -7.52 37.14 -38.30
N THR A 189 -7.43 36.03 -37.57
CA THR A 189 -7.96 34.74 -38.04
C THR A 189 -9.36 34.51 -37.48
N ASP A 190 -10.33 34.37 -38.34
CA ASP A 190 -11.71 34.00 -38.00
C ASP A 190 -12.23 33.05 -39.07
N SER A 191 -12.22 31.74 -38.76
CA SER A 191 -12.68 30.69 -39.65
C SER A 191 -14.06 30.11 -39.25
N ASN A 192 -14.74 30.72 -38.30
CA ASN A 192 -15.94 30.22 -37.65
C ASN A 192 -15.72 28.84 -37.00
N ASN A 193 -14.54 28.60 -36.46
CA ASN A 193 -14.23 27.39 -35.71
C ASN A 193 -13.24 27.72 -34.58
N ASN A 194 -13.76 27.83 -33.35
CA ASN A 194 -12.96 28.27 -32.24
C ASN A 194 -11.75 27.37 -31.98
N ALA A 195 -11.81 26.05 -32.28
CA ALA A 195 -10.69 25.13 -32.15
C ALA A 195 -9.53 25.43 -33.09
N THR A 196 -9.80 26.02 -34.26
CA THR A 196 -8.76 26.39 -35.25
C THR A 196 -8.31 27.83 -35.09
N ASP A 197 -9.18 28.69 -34.58
CA ASP A 197 -8.94 30.13 -34.48
C ASP A 197 -8.16 30.51 -33.23
N PHE A 198 -8.23 29.70 -32.15
CA PHE A 198 -7.62 29.96 -30.86
C PHE A 198 -6.59 28.90 -30.45
N ALA A 199 -5.55 29.38 -29.79
CA ALA A 199 -4.61 28.54 -29.06
C ALA A 199 -4.48 29.07 -27.63
N THR A 200 -4.02 28.21 -26.69
CA THR A 200 -3.62 28.66 -25.37
C THR A 200 -2.31 29.42 -25.46
N GLY A 201 -2.20 30.54 -24.75
CA GLY A 201 -0.99 31.35 -24.73
C GLY A 201 -0.89 32.22 -23.49
N THR A 202 0.29 32.80 -23.26
CA THR A 202 0.51 33.76 -22.18
C THR A 202 -0.49 34.94 -22.31
N PRO A 203 -1.26 35.29 -21.27
CA PRO A 203 -2.15 36.44 -21.30
C PRO A 203 -1.38 37.72 -21.64
N ALA A 204 -1.79 38.40 -22.70
CA ALA A 204 -1.16 39.64 -23.19
C ALA A 204 -2.25 40.66 -23.53
N PRO A 205 -2.99 41.20 -22.54
CA PRO A 205 -4.12 42.10 -22.76
C PRO A 205 -3.70 43.45 -23.37
N ARG A 206 -4.39 43.89 -24.41
CA ARG A 206 -4.17 45.14 -25.18
C ARG A 206 -5.45 45.98 -25.12
N ASN A 207 -5.32 47.25 -24.79
CA ASN A 207 -6.41 48.22 -24.78
C ASN A 207 -6.40 49.12 -26.06
N SER A 208 -7.31 50.04 -26.12
CA SER A 208 -7.46 50.96 -27.29
C SER A 208 -6.30 51.94 -27.51
N LEU A 209 -5.39 52.07 -26.54
CA LEU A 209 -4.20 52.90 -26.62
C LEU A 209 -3.04 52.22 -27.36
N VAL A 210 -3.12 50.90 -27.56
CA VAL A 210 -2.11 50.19 -28.39
C VAL A 210 -2.28 50.60 -29.86
N ALA A 211 -1.17 50.90 -30.55
CA ALA A 211 -1.20 51.30 -31.94
C ALA A 211 -1.97 50.30 -32.81
N PRO A 212 -2.94 50.69 -33.63
CA PRO A 212 -3.71 49.82 -34.48
C PRO A 212 -2.82 49.05 -35.49
N ALA A 213 -3.09 47.75 -35.66
CA ALA A 213 -2.40 46.83 -36.58
C ALA A 213 -3.42 46.19 -37.52
N PRO A 214 -3.84 46.81 -38.63
CA PRO A 214 -4.85 46.29 -39.55
C PRO A 214 -4.49 44.97 -40.22
N CYS A 215 -5.43 44.05 -40.42
CA CYS A 215 -5.25 42.74 -41.02
C CYS A 215 -4.95 42.69 -42.50
N SER A 216 -5.10 43.77 -43.23
CA SER A 216 -4.89 43.86 -44.68
C SER A 216 -3.82 44.89 -45.06
N GLY A 217 -2.74 44.43 -45.67
CA GLY A 217 -1.75 45.26 -46.27
C GLY A 217 -0.34 44.70 -46.19
N SER A 218 0.04 43.86 -47.14
CA SER A 218 1.43 43.55 -47.38
C SER A 218 2.18 44.82 -47.81
N THR A 219 2.78 45.49 -46.84
CA THR A 219 4.01 46.23 -47.01
C THR A 219 4.98 45.57 -46.07
N THR A 220 5.78 44.66 -46.60
CA THR A 220 6.94 44.15 -45.95
C THR A 220 7.81 45.32 -45.47
N PRO A 221 7.95 45.55 -44.16
CA PRO A 221 9.13 46.26 -43.70
C PRO A 221 10.35 45.44 -44.15
N PRO A 222 11.53 46.05 -44.41
CA PRO A 222 12.72 45.30 -44.64
C PRO A 222 12.85 44.29 -43.48
N PRO A 223 13.25 43.01 -43.76
CA PRO A 223 13.32 42.00 -42.72
C PRO A 223 14.22 42.56 -41.61
N LEU A 224 13.67 42.68 -40.41
CA LEU A 224 14.48 42.72 -39.21
C LEU A 224 15.45 41.55 -39.34
N PRO A 225 16.73 41.73 -39.02
CA PRO A 225 17.61 40.55 -38.91
C PRO A 225 16.88 39.50 -38.09
N PRO A 226 16.87 38.24 -38.56
CA PRO A 226 16.23 37.17 -37.77
C PRO A 226 16.72 37.32 -36.34
N PRO A 227 15.81 37.14 -35.32
CA PRO A 227 16.28 37.09 -33.95
C PRO A 227 17.45 36.14 -33.92
N PRO A 228 18.52 36.45 -33.20
CA PRO A 228 19.69 35.58 -33.16
C PRO A 228 19.15 34.19 -32.85
N ALA A 229 19.56 33.17 -33.61
CA ALA A 229 19.16 31.79 -33.39
C ALA A 229 19.37 31.48 -31.90
N PRO A 230 18.47 30.77 -31.25
CA PRO A 230 18.67 30.41 -29.85
C PRO A 230 20.08 29.85 -29.67
N PRO A 231 20.81 30.21 -28.62
CA PRO A 231 22.16 29.72 -28.41
C PRO A 231 22.17 28.19 -28.46
N THR A 232 23.11 27.61 -29.16
CA THR A 232 23.34 26.19 -29.16
C THR A 232 24.05 25.83 -27.85
N ALA A 233 23.44 24.95 -27.06
CA ALA A 233 23.98 24.44 -25.81
C ALA A 233 23.95 22.91 -25.83
N ALA A 234 24.99 22.24 -25.33
CA ALA A 234 24.94 20.80 -25.08
C ALA A 234 24.00 20.47 -23.89
N ILE A 235 23.50 19.26 -23.82
CA ILE A 235 22.55 18.85 -22.75
C ILE A 235 23.19 19.05 -21.38
N TRP A 236 24.45 18.63 -21.18
CA TRP A 236 25.14 18.80 -19.90
C TRP A 236 25.33 20.28 -19.48
N GLN A 237 25.40 21.20 -20.45
CA GLN A 237 25.43 22.63 -20.14
C GLN A 237 24.08 23.15 -19.70
N ILE A 238 22.98 22.59 -20.29
CA ILE A 238 21.61 22.93 -19.94
C ILE A 238 21.32 22.39 -18.54
N GLN A 239 21.67 21.16 -18.28
CA GLN A 239 21.48 20.55 -16.94
C GLN A 239 22.30 21.28 -15.86
N GLY A 240 23.55 21.53 -16.11
CA GLY A 240 24.48 22.10 -15.12
C GLY A 240 24.87 21.06 -14.06
N SER A 241 25.39 21.50 -12.92
CA SER A 241 25.85 20.67 -11.81
C SER A 241 25.09 20.93 -10.50
N GLY A 242 23.93 21.55 -10.58
CA GLY A 242 23.08 21.89 -9.42
C GLY A 242 21.62 21.62 -9.72
N ALA A 243 20.77 21.67 -8.71
CA ALA A 243 19.33 21.42 -8.79
C ALA A 243 18.53 22.46 -9.61
N THR A 244 19.19 23.31 -10.39
CA THR A 244 18.55 24.30 -11.24
C THR A 244 19.46 24.58 -12.44
N SER A 245 18.89 24.50 -13.61
CA SER A 245 19.58 24.77 -14.87
C SER A 245 20.12 26.21 -14.95
N PRO A 246 21.37 26.42 -15.37
CA PRO A 246 21.87 27.77 -15.69
C PRO A 246 21.15 28.42 -16.88
N TYR A 247 20.38 27.67 -17.66
CA TYR A 247 19.60 28.14 -18.82
C TYR A 247 18.09 28.23 -18.49
N ALA A 248 17.64 28.08 -17.24
CA ALA A 248 16.24 28.16 -16.86
C ALA A 248 15.57 29.42 -17.42
N GLY A 249 14.43 29.25 -18.12
CA GLY A 249 13.67 30.31 -18.78
C GLY A 249 14.24 30.79 -20.11
N GLN A 250 15.38 30.25 -20.58
CA GLN A 250 16.03 30.68 -21.83
C GLN A 250 15.64 29.76 -22.99
N ALA A 251 15.53 30.35 -24.18
CA ALA A 251 15.41 29.60 -25.42
C ALA A 251 16.77 29.04 -25.84
N VAL A 252 16.83 27.73 -26.11
CA VAL A 252 18.05 27.03 -26.53
C VAL A 252 17.80 26.14 -27.75
N THR A 253 18.87 25.80 -28.47
CA THR A 253 18.88 24.70 -29.44
C THR A 253 19.89 23.67 -28.94
N THR A 254 19.46 22.42 -28.79
CA THR A 254 20.32 21.32 -28.35
C THR A 254 20.15 20.10 -29.25
N THR A 255 21.12 19.18 -29.18
CA THR A 255 21.13 17.97 -30.01
C THR A 255 21.38 16.75 -29.10
N GLY A 256 20.66 15.67 -29.30
CA GLY A 256 20.84 14.41 -28.56
C GLY A 256 20.27 13.22 -29.30
N VAL A 257 20.61 12.03 -28.84
CA VAL A 257 20.05 10.76 -29.32
C VAL A 257 18.85 10.40 -28.46
N VAL A 258 17.73 10.11 -29.10
CA VAL A 258 16.50 9.65 -28.40
C VAL A 258 16.74 8.30 -27.72
N THR A 259 16.57 8.24 -26.40
CA THR A 259 16.79 7.05 -25.56
C THR A 259 15.49 6.36 -25.16
N LYS A 260 14.39 7.14 -25.01
CA LYS A 260 13.04 6.61 -24.70
C LYS A 260 11.99 7.56 -25.27
N VAL A 261 10.85 7.01 -25.69
CA VAL A 261 9.69 7.78 -26.17
C VAL A 261 8.49 7.46 -25.29
N ASP A 262 7.85 8.49 -24.76
CA ASP A 262 6.65 8.43 -23.95
C ASP A 262 5.44 9.06 -24.68
N ASN A 263 4.25 9.01 -24.09
CA ASN A 263 3.02 9.49 -24.69
C ASN A 263 2.91 11.03 -24.79
N ASN A 264 3.74 11.76 -24.04
CA ASN A 264 3.73 13.22 -23.94
C ASN A 264 5.09 13.87 -24.17
N GLY A 265 6.13 13.07 -24.53
CA GLY A 265 7.49 13.56 -24.72
C GLY A 265 8.48 12.44 -25.02
N PHE A 266 9.74 12.76 -24.96
CA PHE A 266 10.82 11.79 -25.14
C PHE A 266 12.07 12.20 -24.37
N PHE A 267 12.82 11.21 -23.95
CA PHE A 267 14.15 11.39 -23.38
C PHE A 267 15.20 11.37 -24.48
N MET A 268 16.17 12.24 -24.38
CA MET A 268 17.33 12.25 -25.26
C MET A 268 18.63 12.50 -24.49
N GLN A 269 19.73 12.01 -24.99
CA GLN A 269 21.03 12.09 -24.33
C GLN A 269 22.12 12.49 -25.32
N ASP A 270 23.11 13.26 -24.85
CA ASP A 270 24.33 13.57 -25.62
C ASP A 270 25.02 12.27 -26.06
N LEU A 271 25.45 12.20 -27.32
CA LEU A 271 26.07 11.00 -27.89
C LEU A 271 27.36 10.60 -27.18
N THR A 272 28.14 11.57 -26.76
CA THR A 272 29.46 11.38 -26.13
C THR A 272 29.55 11.91 -24.70
N GLY A 273 28.63 12.78 -24.27
CA GLY A 273 28.69 13.48 -23.01
C GLY A 273 29.93 14.36 -22.81
N ASP A 274 30.07 14.96 -21.63
CA ASP A 274 31.27 15.77 -21.28
C ASP A 274 32.25 14.99 -20.38
N GLY A 275 31.87 13.77 -19.91
CA GLY A 275 32.64 12.93 -19.02
C GLY A 275 32.73 13.45 -17.59
N ASN A 276 31.96 14.45 -17.22
CA ASN A 276 31.87 14.97 -15.86
C ASN A 276 30.75 14.28 -15.08
N PRO A 277 31.03 13.51 -14.02
CA PRO A 277 30.01 12.80 -13.27
C PRO A 277 29.09 13.71 -12.44
N ALA A 278 29.27 15.00 -12.42
CA ALA A 278 28.46 15.96 -11.69
C ALA A 278 27.40 16.66 -12.58
N THR A 279 27.36 16.35 -13.86
CA THR A 279 26.43 16.94 -14.84
C THR A 279 25.68 15.81 -15.53
N SER A 280 24.39 15.96 -15.74
CA SER A 280 23.63 15.01 -16.56
C SER A 280 23.85 15.27 -18.05
N ASP A 281 24.05 14.20 -18.80
CA ASP A 281 24.08 14.20 -20.26
C ASP A 281 22.68 13.93 -20.88
N GLY A 282 21.63 13.72 -20.07
CA GLY A 282 20.27 13.41 -20.50
C GLY A 282 19.31 14.56 -20.22
N ILE A 283 18.20 14.62 -20.97
CA ILE A 283 17.13 15.58 -20.74
C ILE A 283 15.80 15.07 -21.29
N PHE A 284 14.69 15.45 -20.64
CA PHE A 284 13.34 15.21 -21.16
C PHE A 284 12.89 16.35 -22.07
N ALA A 285 12.26 16.03 -23.19
CA ALA A 285 11.65 16.99 -24.12
C ALA A 285 10.12 16.81 -24.09
N PHE A 286 9.43 17.75 -23.46
CA PHE A 286 7.98 17.72 -23.30
C PHE A 286 7.27 18.23 -24.54
N THR A 287 6.50 17.37 -25.22
CA THR A 287 5.74 17.68 -26.45
C THR A 287 4.23 17.85 -26.22
N GLY A 288 3.73 17.48 -25.03
CA GLY A 288 2.30 17.52 -24.69
C GLY A 288 1.44 16.47 -25.39
N SER A 289 2.00 15.71 -26.34
CA SER A 289 1.38 14.61 -27.06
C SER A 289 2.46 13.68 -27.61
N ALA A 290 2.10 12.48 -28.04
CA ALA A 290 3.04 11.49 -28.58
C ALA A 290 3.93 12.09 -29.70
N PRO A 291 5.25 12.16 -29.52
CA PRO A 291 6.15 12.78 -30.50
C PRO A 291 6.39 11.88 -31.70
N ALA A 292 6.72 12.49 -32.85
CA ALA A 292 7.04 11.77 -34.08
C ALA A 292 8.54 11.43 -34.19
N VAL A 293 9.14 10.93 -33.10
CA VAL A 293 10.54 10.49 -33.07
C VAL A 293 10.62 9.02 -32.66
N SER A 294 11.78 8.40 -32.85
CA SER A 294 12.03 7.02 -32.47
C SER A 294 13.38 6.87 -31.77
N VAL A 295 13.48 5.89 -30.87
CA VAL A 295 14.73 5.55 -30.18
C VAL A 295 15.86 5.32 -31.18
N GLY A 296 17.03 5.85 -30.91
CA GLY A 296 18.22 5.80 -31.77
C GLY A 296 18.24 6.83 -32.90
N GLN A 297 17.29 7.79 -32.93
CA GLN A 297 17.39 8.96 -33.79
C GLN A 297 18.19 10.06 -33.11
N MET A 298 19.08 10.72 -33.89
CA MET A 298 19.70 11.97 -33.51
C MET A 298 18.70 13.07 -33.82
N VAL A 299 18.34 13.87 -32.84
CA VAL A 299 17.40 14.98 -32.98
C VAL A 299 18.03 16.29 -32.54
N GLN A 300 17.70 17.35 -33.25
CA GLN A 300 17.94 18.72 -32.82
C GLN A 300 16.64 19.33 -32.36
N VAL A 301 16.60 19.83 -31.13
CA VAL A 301 15.42 20.41 -30.49
C VAL A 301 15.68 21.89 -30.21
N SER A 302 14.75 22.76 -30.64
CA SER A 302 14.71 24.16 -30.25
C SER A 302 13.53 24.37 -29.29
N ALA A 303 13.81 24.79 -28.05
CA ALA A 303 12.85 24.83 -26.96
C ALA A 303 13.24 25.89 -25.92
N THR A 304 12.35 26.12 -24.96
CA THR A 304 12.67 26.86 -23.73
C THR A 304 13.01 25.87 -22.62
N VAL A 305 14.11 26.08 -21.91
CA VAL A 305 14.48 25.31 -20.72
C VAL A 305 13.51 25.64 -19.58
N GLN A 306 12.90 24.65 -19.00
CA GLN A 306 11.92 24.80 -17.89
C GLN A 306 12.41 24.05 -16.67
N GLU A 307 12.13 24.60 -15.49
CA GLU A 307 12.25 23.97 -14.19
C GLU A 307 10.87 23.53 -13.77
N PHE A 308 10.48 22.32 -14.14
CA PHE A 308 9.13 21.81 -13.94
C PHE A 308 8.97 21.25 -12.53
N ASN A 309 8.06 21.83 -11.74
CA ASN A 309 7.66 21.28 -10.44
C ASN A 309 6.56 20.22 -10.65
N VAL A 310 6.85 18.96 -10.41
CA VAL A 310 5.92 17.83 -10.59
C VAL A 310 4.75 17.85 -9.59
N GLY A 311 4.89 18.57 -8.47
CA GLY A 311 3.88 18.67 -7.41
C GLY A 311 3.15 20.00 -7.38
N ALA A 312 2.36 20.22 -6.34
CA ALA A 312 1.74 21.51 -6.07
C ALA A 312 2.79 22.58 -5.78
N ALA A 313 2.49 23.84 -6.12
CA ALA A 313 3.38 24.96 -5.83
C ALA A 313 3.72 25.11 -4.32
N THR A 314 2.88 24.60 -3.44
CA THR A 314 3.08 24.58 -1.99
C THR A 314 3.83 23.35 -1.47
N ASN A 315 4.14 22.39 -2.33
CA ASN A 315 4.89 21.19 -1.98
C ASN A 315 6.39 21.55 -1.95
N ALA A 316 6.94 21.67 -0.73
CA ALA A 316 8.32 22.11 -0.53
C ALA A 316 9.35 21.09 -1.06
N ASP A 317 9.02 19.81 -1.02
CA ASP A 317 9.89 18.73 -1.48
C ASP A 317 10.07 18.81 -3.00
N THR A 318 8.98 18.76 -3.78
CA THR A 318 9.05 18.83 -5.24
C THR A 318 9.46 20.22 -5.77
N ALA A 319 9.26 21.28 -4.98
CA ALA A 319 9.77 22.60 -5.31
C ALA A 319 11.31 22.71 -5.15
N ALA A 320 11.91 21.87 -4.30
CA ALA A 320 13.37 21.78 -4.15
C ALA A 320 14.03 20.88 -5.21
N HIS A 321 13.29 19.93 -5.78
CA HIS A 321 13.75 18.94 -6.78
C HIS A 321 12.90 19.06 -8.05
N LYS A 322 13.14 20.12 -8.84
CA LYS A 322 12.42 20.33 -10.10
C LYS A 322 13.10 19.59 -11.22
N VAL A 323 12.32 19.09 -12.15
CA VAL A 323 12.83 18.48 -13.37
C VAL A 323 13.30 19.57 -14.36
N THR A 324 14.55 19.51 -14.79
CA THR A 324 15.04 20.32 -15.90
C THR A 324 14.58 19.72 -17.23
N GLU A 325 13.65 20.35 -17.92
CA GLU A 325 13.09 19.85 -19.17
C GLU A 325 13.11 20.86 -20.30
N LEU A 326 13.01 20.38 -21.55
CA LEU A 326 12.78 21.18 -22.74
C LEU A 326 11.27 21.30 -22.96
N GLY A 327 10.69 22.44 -22.58
CA GLY A 327 9.29 22.76 -22.83
C GLY A 327 9.12 23.83 -23.92
N SER A 328 7.88 24.19 -24.24
CA SER A 328 7.56 25.17 -25.28
C SER A 328 8.38 24.95 -26.57
N ILE A 329 8.40 23.70 -27.04
CA ILE A 329 9.22 23.29 -28.21
C ILE A 329 8.77 24.04 -29.45
N THR A 330 9.70 24.70 -30.12
CA THR A 330 9.47 25.44 -31.37
C THR A 330 9.91 24.67 -32.62
N GLY A 331 10.73 23.62 -32.47
CA GLY A 331 11.12 22.76 -33.58
C GLY A 331 11.80 21.48 -33.12
N ILE A 332 11.54 20.39 -33.82
CA ILE A 332 12.26 19.11 -33.70
C ILE A 332 12.69 18.70 -35.11
N ALA A 333 13.97 18.49 -35.31
CA ALA A 333 14.53 18.02 -36.57
C ALA A 333 15.28 16.70 -36.35
N VAL A 334 14.89 15.65 -37.05
CA VAL A 334 15.68 14.41 -37.10
C VAL A 334 16.87 14.61 -38.03
N THR A 335 18.08 14.55 -37.49
CA THR A 335 19.34 14.79 -38.20
C THR A 335 20.10 13.52 -38.57
N GLY A 336 19.69 12.36 -37.98
CA GLY A 336 20.29 11.07 -38.27
C GLY A 336 19.52 9.94 -37.57
N SER A 337 19.89 8.69 -37.83
CA SER A 337 19.30 7.51 -37.22
C SER A 337 20.31 6.36 -37.10
N GLY A 338 19.98 5.35 -36.27
CA GLY A 338 20.83 4.18 -36.02
C GLY A 338 21.92 4.42 -34.98
N TYR A 339 21.75 5.46 -34.16
CA TYR A 339 22.65 5.72 -33.02
C TYR A 339 22.27 4.85 -31.81
N THR A 340 23.28 4.58 -30.99
CA THR A 340 23.10 3.82 -29.74
C THR A 340 23.81 4.54 -28.62
N ILE A 341 23.13 4.79 -27.52
CA ILE A 341 23.70 5.25 -26.26
C ILE A 341 24.01 4.03 -25.41
N ALA A 342 25.24 3.92 -24.92
CA ALA A 342 25.59 2.91 -23.92
C ALA A 342 25.06 3.36 -22.55
N PRO A 343 24.29 2.52 -21.84
CA PRO A 343 23.81 2.88 -20.52
C PRO A 343 24.95 3.14 -19.53
N VAL A 344 24.86 4.23 -18.78
CA VAL A 344 25.82 4.53 -17.71
C VAL A 344 25.59 3.56 -16.54
N GLN A 345 26.67 2.98 -16.01
CA GLN A 345 26.59 2.13 -14.83
C GLN A 345 26.39 3.00 -13.59
N LEU A 346 25.19 2.98 -13.02
CA LEU A 346 24.86 3.74 -11.83
C LEU A 346 25.38 3.02 -10.59
N PRO A 347 26.30 3.64 -9.81
CA PRO A 347 26.80 3.05 -8.56
C PRO A 347 25.72 3.12 -7.47
N PHE A 348 24.90 2.07 -7.38
CA PHE A 348 23.76 2.04 -6.45
C PHE A 348 24.05 1.14 -5.24
N PRO A 349 23.76 1.57 -3.98
CA PRO A 349 23.14 2.84 -3.60
C PRO A 349 24.07 4.03 -3.72
N LEU A 350 23.50 5.19 -4.06
CA LEU A 350 24.21 6.46 -4.14
C LEU A 350 24.49 7.02 -2.72
N PRO A 351 25.39 8.02 -2.59
CA PRO A 351 25.69 8.69 -1.32
C PRO A 351 24.46 9.39 -0.70
N SER A 352 23.56 9.94 -1.52
CA SER A 352 22.29 10.56 -1.14
C SER A 352 21.29 10.40 -2.29
N GLN A 353 20.01 10.66 -2.06
CA GLN A 353 18.99 10.73 -3.12
C GLN A 353 19.28 11.89 -4.09
N ASP A 354 19.73 13.03 -3.60
CA ASP A 354 20.08 14.20 -4.44
C ASP A 354 21.20 13.90 -5.44
N ALA A 355 22.02 12.87 -5.19
CA ALA A 355 23.04 12.44 -6.13
C ALA A 355 22.46 11.84 -7.43
N MET A 356 21.15 11.52 -7.46
CA MET A 356 20.45 11.11 -8.68
C MET A 356 20.30 12.26 -9.69
N GLU A 357 20.30 13.51 -9.25
CA GLU A 357 20.22 14.70 -10.08
C GLU A 357 21.22 14.67 -11.24
N ALA A 358 22.46 14.25 -10.96
CA ALA A 358 23.52 14.11 -11.97
C ALA A 358 23.22 13.05 -13.05
N TYR A 359 22.15 12.31 -12.93
CA TYR A 359 21.70 11.27 -13.88
C TYR A 359 20.31 11.54 -14.44
N GLU A 360 19.66 12.66 -14.09
CA GLU A 360 18.32 13.00 -14.57
C GLU A 360 18.26 12.96 -16.11
N GLY A 361 17.27 12.28 -16.67
CA GLY A 361 17.09 12.09 -18.11
C GLY A 361 18.07 11.13 -18.79
N MET A 362 19.09 10.60 -18.08
CA MET A 362 20.09 9.70 -18.65
C MET A 362 19.62 8.25 -18.71
N LEU A 363 20.07 7.55 -19.74
CA LEU A 363 19.96 6.09 -19.82
C LEU A 363 21.02 5.45 -18.92
N VAL A 364 20.59 4.72 -17.91
CA VAL A 364 21.45 4.08 -16.92
C VAL A 364 21.17 2.59 -16.78
N THR A 365 22.12 1.85 -16.22
CA THR A 365 21.93 0.48 -15.71
C THR A 365 22.26 0.45 -14.23
N ILE A 366 21.30 0.03 -13.40
CA ILE A 366 21.52 -0.30 -12.00
C ILE A 366 21.76 -1.80 -11.92
N SER A 367 22.97 -2.18 -11.50
CA SER A 367 23.32 -3.60 -11.26
C SER A 367 22.80 -4.05 -9.90
N GLY A 368 22.28 -5.26 -9.85
CA GLY A 368 21.70 -5.86 -8.65
C GLY A 368 22.52 -6.98 -8.02
N PRO A 369 21.85 -7.86 -7.25
CA PRO A 369 20.39 -7.98 -7.20
C PRO A 369 19.72 -6.84 -6.47
N LEU A 370 18.64 -6.31 -7.08
CA LEU A 370 17.69 -5.43 -6.42
C LEU A 370 16.49 -6.27 -5.95
N THR A 371 15.98 -5.94 -4.77
CA THR A 371 14.84 -6.64 -4.16
C THR A 371 13.60 -5.78 -4.25
N VAL A 372 12.46 -6.37 -4.62
CA VAL A 372 11.15 -5.72 -4.52
C VAL A 372 10.86 -5.44 -3.06
N GLN A 373 10.73 -4.17 -2.71
CA GLN A 373 10.41 -3.73 -1.34
C GLN A 373 8.92 -3.50 -1.14
N GLN A 374 8.24 -2.98 -2.17
CA GLN A 374 6.81 -2.69 -2.15
C GLN A 374 6.22 -2.83 -3.55
N ASN A 375 4.99 -3.36 -3.62
CA ASN A 375 4.21 -3.56 -4.83
C ASN A 375 2.80 -2.94 -4.73
N TYR A 376 2.55 -2.10 -3.72
CA TYR A 376 1.25 -1.50 -3.43
C TYR A 376 0.71 -0.68 -4.62
N PHE A 377 1.57 0.09 -5.27
CA PHE A 377 1.19 0.97 -6.39
C PHE A 377 1.20 0.29 -7.76
N LEU A 378 1.56 -0.99 -7.83
CA LEU A 378 1.70 -1.71 -9.09
C LEU A 378 0.41 -1.72 -9.92
N GLY A 379 -0.72 -2.03 -9.31
CA GLY A 379 -2.00 -2.12 -10.02
C GLY A 379 -2.51 -0.77 -10.51
N ARG A 380 -2.25 0.31 -9.76
CA ARG A 380 -2.76 1.65 -10.05
C ARG A 380 -1.85 2.48 -10.94
N PHE A 381 -0.54 2.42 -10.71
CA PHE A 381 0.43 3.31 -11.39
C PHE A 381 1.51 2.57 -12.17
N GLY A 382 1.53 1.23 -12.14
CA GLY A 382 2.59 0.47 -12.79
C GLY A 382 3.94 0.51 -12.06
N GLU A 383 3.94 0.89 -10.77
CA GLU A 383 5.14 1.17 -9.98
C GLU A 383 5.49 0.05 -9.00
N LEU A 384 6.78 -0.22 -8.87
CA LEU A 384 7.38 -1.05 -7.81
C LEU A 384 8.49 -0.27 -7.10
N THR A 385 8.59 -0.42 -5.78
CA THR A 385 9.76 0.06 -5.05
C THR A 385 10.81 -1.03 -5.02
N LEU A 386 12.02 -0.76 -5.54
CA LEU A 386 13.16 -1.65 -5.50
C LEU A 386 14.20 -1.16 -4.50
N GLY A 387 14.94 -2.09 -3.88
CA GLY A 387 15.99 -1.76 -2.93
C GLY A 387 17.26 -2.58 -3.13
N ALA A 388 18.42 -1.97 -2.89
CA ALA A 388 19.70 -2.67 -2.90
C ALA A 388 20.01 -3.33 -1.55
N GLY A 389 20.70 -4.48 -1.59
CA GLY A 389 21.21 -5.16 -0.40
C GLY A 389 20.18 -5.96 0.38
N GLY A 390 19.15 -6.49 -0.28
CA GLY A 390 18.11 -7.33 0.29
C GLY A 390 16.89 -6.56 0.79
N ARG A 391 16.09 -7.20 1.64
CA ARG A 391 14.89 -6.60 2.25
C ARG A 391 15.28 -5.43 3.16
N LEU A 392 14.56 -4.34 3.06
CA LEU A 392 14.71 -3.16 3.92
C LEU A 392 13.77 -3.27 5.11
N TRP A 393 14.29 -2.98 6.28
CA TRP A 393 13.57 -3.13 7.53
C TRP A 393 13.12 -1.77 8.07
N THR A 394 11.93 -1.71 8.61
CA THR A 394 11.45 -0.52 9.33
C THR A 394 12.43 -0.20 10.47
N PRO A 395 12.95 1.03 10.57
CA PRO A 395 13.99 1.37 11.53
C PRO A 395 13.64 1.05 12.99
N THR A 396 12.39 1.33 13.38
CA THR A 396 11.89 1.07 14.74
C THR A 396 11.47 -0.40 14.96
N ASN A 397 11.54 -1.25 13.92
CA ASN A 397 11.47 -2.69 14.09
C ASN A 397 12.80 -3.26 14.63
N LEU A 398 13.95 -2.62 14.30
CA LEU A 398 15.28 -3.08 14.64
C LEU A 398 15.88 -2.34 15.85
N TYR A 399 15.66 -1.03 15.90
CA TYR A 399 16.27 -0.15 16.91
C TYR A 399 15.21 0.62 17.70
N ARG A 400 15.51 0.94 18.96
CA ARG A 400 14.74 1.91 19.72
C ARG A 400 14.71 3.26 18.97
N PRO A 401 13.63 4.05 19.08
CA PRO A 401 13.58 5.41 18.56
C PRO A 401 14.82 6.22 18.98
N GLY A 402 15.43 6.91 18.01
CA GLY A 402 16.66 7.68 18.23
C GLY A 402 17.67 7.57 17.09
N ALA A 403 18.94 7.92 17.36
CA ALA A 403 19.97 8.11 16.34
C ALA A 403 20.23 6.88 15.44
N GLN A 404 20.16 5.66 16.00
CA GLN A 404 20.36 4.43 15.21
C GLN A 404 19.18 4.18 14.24
N ALA A 405 17.97 4.40 14.71
CA ALA A 405 16.78 4.29 13.84
C ALA A 405 16.81 5.35 12.73
N GLN A 406 17.16 6.60 13.06
CA GLN A 406 17.31 7.67 12.06
C GLN A 406 18.42 7.36 11.03
N ALA A 407 19.54 6.81 11.46
CA ALA A 407 20.63 6.41 10.55
C ALA A 407 20.18 5.30 9.59
N LEU A 408 19.44 4.29 10.09
CA LEU A 408 18.87 3.23 9.23
C LEU A 408 17.82 3.79 8.28
N ASN A 409 16.98 4.72 8.73
CA ASN A 409 16.00 5.38 7.86
C ASN A 409 16.68 6.10 6.69
N SER A 410 17.73 6.87 6.98
CA SER A 410 18.52 7.56 5.95
C SER A 410 19.21 6.55 5.00
N ASP A 411 19.70 5.43 5.53
CA ASP A 411 20.29 4.36 4.72
C ASP A 411 19.25 3.70 3.81
N ASN A 412 18.07 3.40 4.32
CA ASN A 412 16.97 2.83 3.53
C ASN A 412 16.58 3.75 2.36
N ILE A 413 16.40 5.05 2.63
CA ILE A 413 16.05 6.04 1.61
C ILE A 413 17.05 6.02 0.45
N ARG A 414 18.35 6.10 0.72
CA ARG A 414 19.36 6.12 -0.34
C ARG A 414 19.55 4.78 -1.05
N ARG A 415 19.00 3.68 -0.51
CA ARG A 415 19.01 2.32 -1.09
C ARG A 415 17.78 2.01 -1.93
N THR A 416 16.80 2.88 -2.01
CA THR A 416 15.55 2.68 -2.77
C THR A 416 15.54 3.44 -4.08
N ILE A 417 14.88 2.87 -5.08
CA ILE A 417 14.53 3.48 -6.35
C ILE A 417 13.16 2.98 -6.80
N LEU A 418 12.35 3.84 -7.39
CA LEU A 418 11.08 3.42 -8.00
C LEU A 418 11.35 2.87 -9.41
N LEU A 419 10.76 1.72 -9.73
CA LEU A 419 10.62 1.20 -11.07
C LEU A 419 9.23 1.55 -11.55
N ASP A 420 9.12 2.42 -12.55
CA ASP A 420 7.88 2.95 -13.11
C ASP A 420 7.75 2.50 -14.57
N ASP A 421 6.56 2.14 -15.04
CA ASP A 421 6.37 1.73 -16.43
C ASP A 421 6.51 2.89 -17.45
N GLY A 422 6.66 4.12 -16.98
CA GLY A 422 6.79 5.35 -17.77
C GLY A 422 5.47 5.79 -18.38
N SER A 423 4.33 5.30 -17.88
CA SER A 423 3.01 5.67 -18.37
C SER A 423 2.29 6.59 -17.38
N SER A 424 1.74 7.69 -17.86
CA SER A 424 0.86 8.54 -17.06
C SER A 424 -0.56 7.98 -16.87
N LEU A 425 -0.86 6.81 -17.44
CA LEU A 425 -2.16 6.18 -17.36
C LEU A 425 -2.33 5.46 -16.03
N GLN A 426 -3.43 5.74 -15.34
CA GLN A 426 -3.83 4.97 -14.17
C GLN A 426 -4.46 3.63 -14.59
N ASN A 427 -4.24 2.61 -13.78
CA ASN A 427 -4.72 1.24 -13.97
C ASN A 427 -4.23 0.66 -15.32
N PRO A 428 -2.90 0.52 -15.52
CA PRO A 428 -2.33 0.03 -16.79
C PRO A 428 -2.85 -1.38 -17.13
N ASN A 429 -3.20 -1.57 -18.41
CA ASN A 429 -3.74 -2.82 -18.92
C ASN A 429 -2.90 -3.37 -20.08
N PRO A 430 -2.25 -4.54 -19.94
CA PRO A 430 -2.14 -5.35 -18.70
C PRO A 430 -1.31 -4.65 -17.62
N THR A 431 -1.53 -5.03 -16.34
CA THR A 431 -0.65 -4.57 -15.25
C THR A 431 0.78 -5.05 -15.52
N PRO A 432 1.78 -4.15 -15.52
CA PRO A 432 3.16 -4.52 -15.84
C PRO A 432 3.77 -5.43 -14.76
N TYR A 433 4.87 -6.11 -15.11
CA TYR A 433 5.72 -6.91 -14.22
C TYR A 433 5.07 -8.13 -13.55
N LEU A 434 3.78 -8.35 -13.68
CA LEU A 434 3.13 -9.55 -13.13
C LEU A 434 3.62 -10.81 -13.84
N ALA A 435 3.95 -11.82 -13.05
CA ALA A 435 4.20 -13.17 -13.56
C ALA A 435 2.88 -13.90 -13.89
N PRO A 436 2.94 -15.10 -14.54
CA PRO A 436 1.73 -15.84 -14.93
C PRO A 436 0.78 -16.22 -13.78
N ASP A 437 1.24 -16.19 -12.54
CA ASP A 437 0.45 -16.42 -11.34
C ASP A 437 -0.14 -15.14 -10.73
N ASN A 438 -0.17 -14.05 -11.50
CA ASN A 438 -0.69 -12.74 -11.18
C ASN A 438 0.01 -12.06 -10.00
N THR A 439 1.30 -12.36 -9.75
CA THR A 439 2.03 -11.72 -8.68
C THR A 439 3.47 -11.36 -9.05
N VAL A 440 3.97 -10.33 -8.38
CA VAL A 440 5.36 -10.03 -8.08
C VAL A 440 5.41 -9.64 -6.61
N ARG A 441 6.12 -10.42 -5.80
CA ARG A 441 6.07 -10.28 -4.34
C ARG A 441 7.17 -9.38 -3.81
N ALA A 442 6.88 -8.67 -2.73
CA ALA A 442 7.97 -8.08 -1.95
C ALA A 442 8.92 -9.20 -1.51
N GLY A 443 10.23 -8.98 -1.69
CA GLY A 443 11.26 -10.02 -1.51
C GLY A 443 11.71 -10.71 -2.80
N ASP A 444 10.95 -10.66 -3.90
CA ASP A 444 11.43 -11.11 -5.21
C ASP A 444 12.57 -10.22 -5.71
N THR A 445 13.42 -10.71 -6.61
CA THR A 445 14.64 -10.01 -7.01
C THR A 445 14.75 -9.82 -8.51
N VAL A 446 15.45 -8.77 -8.92
CA VAL A 446 15.88 -8.54 -10.30
C VAL A 446 17.39 -8.34 -10.37
N ALA A 447 18.03 -8.96 -11.37
CA ALA A 447 19.49 -8.94 -11.49
C ALA A 447 20.04 -7.56 -11.88
N SER A 448 19.32 -6.81 -12.72
CA SER A 448 19.64 -5.45 -13.13
C SER A 448 18.42 -4.77 -13.74
N VAL A 449 18.39 -3.44 -13.71
CA VAL A 449 17.39 -2.63 -14.41
C VAL A 449 18.13 -1.64 -15.30
N THR A 450 17.74 -1.59 -16.58
CA THR A 450 18.21 -0.60 -17.54
C THR A 450 17.06 0.28 -17.97
N GLY A 451 17.19 1.59 -17.80
CA GLY A 451 16.13 2.54 -18.10
C GLY A 451 16.63 3.99 -18.03
N VAL A 452 15.74 4.93 -18.29
CA VAL A 452 16.01 6.36 -18.12
C VAL A 452 15.63 6.80 -16.72
N VAL A 453 16.43 7.72 -16.16
CA VAL A 453 16.14 8.32 -14.84
C VAL A 453 15.17 9.47 -15.04
N ASP A 454 14.12 9.49 -14.24
CA ASP A 454 13.14 10.56 -14.17
C ASP A 454 12.87 10.94 -12.71
N TYR A 455 12.21 12.05 -12.47
CA TYR A 455 11.73 12.46 -11.15
C TYR A 455 10.23 12.74 -11.20
N GLY A 456 9.48 12.15 -10.28
CA GLY A 456 8.03 12.29 -10.28
C GLY A 456 7.42 12.09 -8.89
N LEU A 457 6.14 12.40 -8.75
CA LEU A 457 5.39 12.14 -7.51
C LEU A 457 5.35 10.64 -7.20
N THR A 458 5.39 10.29 -5.92
CA THR A 458 5.25 8.90 -5.45
C THR A 458 3.80 8.40 -5.52
N THR A 459 2.83 9.31 -5.72
CA THR A 459 1.42 8.98 -5.94
C THR A 459 0.79 10.01 -6.89
N SER A 460 -0.51 9.96 -7.11
CA SER A 460 -1.23 10.98 -7.92
C SER A 460 -1.58 12.26 -7.16
N ALA A 461 -1.26 12.37 -5.87
CA ALA A 461 -1.59 13.55 -5.09
C ALA A 461 -0.46 14.59 -5.19
N ALA A 462 -0.76 15.78 -5.70
CA ALA A 462 0.21 16.85 -5.90
C ALA A 462 0.89 17.36 -4.61
N THR A 463 0.41 16.94 -3.44
CA THR A 463 0.98 17.24 -2.13
C THR A 463 1.93 16.18 -1.60
N ASP A 464 2.01 15.02 -2.26
CA ASP A 464 2.87 13.93 -1.85
C ASP A 464 4.32 14.18 -2.27
N PRO A 465 5.30 13.56 -1.60
CA PRO A 465 6.70 13.74 -1.95
C PRO A 465 7.02 13.23 -3.34
N GLY A 466 8.06 13.79 -3.94
CA GLY A 466 8.65 13.29 -5.16
C GLY A 466 9.69 12.20 -4.88
N ALA A 467 10.03 11.44 -5.92
CA ALA A 467 11.12 10.47 -5.89
C ALA A 467 11.73 10.28 -7.28
N TYR A 468 13.00 9.90 -7.32
CA TYR A 468 13.63 9.45 -8.55
C TYR A 468 13.10 8.07 -8.97
N LYS A 469 12.85 7.92 -10.26
CA LYS A 469 12.26 6.75 -10.90
C LYS A 469 13.17 6.23 -12.01
N ILE A 470 13.08 4.95 -12.29
CA ILE A 470 13.66 4.35 -13.50
C ILE A 470 12.51 3.92 -14.40
N HIS A 471 12.45 4.50 -15.59
CA HIS A 471 11.55 4.07 -16.66
C HIS A 471 12.29 3.05 -17.54
N PRO A 472 11.95 1.75 -17.46
CA PRO A 472 12.74 0.71 -18.13
C PRO A 472 12.66 0.83 -19.65
N THR A 473 13.80 0.64 -20.31
CA THR A 473 13.92 0.56 -21.78
C THR A 473 14.08 -0.86 -22.28
N GLN A 474 14.19 -1.82 -21.36
CA GLN A 474 14.28 -3.26 -21.61
C GLN A 474 13.27 -4.01 -20.72
N ALA A 475 12.87 -5.19 -21.15
CA ALA A 475 11.98 -6.05 -20.35
C ALA A 475 12.61 -6.38 -19.00
N VAL A 476 11.87 -6.12 -17.93
CA VAL A 476 12.27 -6.43 -16.55
C VAL A 476 11.71 -7.81 -16.16
N THR A 477 12.56 -8.70 -15.70
CA THR A 477 12.18 -10.06 -15.28
C THR A 477 12.60 -10.29 -13.84
N PHE A 478 11.63 -10.65 -13.00
CA PHE A 478 11.85 -10.93 -11.60
C PHE A 478 12.10 -12.42 -11.34
N THR A 479 13.06 -12.70 -10.45
CA THR A 479 13.30 -14.04 -9.90
C THR A 479 12.49 -14.22 -8.63
N ARG A 480 11.79 -15.35 -8.51
CA ARG A 480 11.01 -15.72 -7.33
C ARG A 480 11.93 -16.10 -6.16
N ALA A 481 12.37 -15.10 -5.40
CA ALA A 481 13.18 -15.29 -4.20
C ALA A 481 12.30 -15.48 -2.94
N ASN A 482 11.03 -15.07 -2.99
CA ASN A 482 10.05 -15.20 -1.91
C ASN A 482 8.80 -15.99 -2.37
N PRO A 483 8.86 -17.32 -2.44
CA PRO A 483 7.76 -18.14 -2.91
C PRO A 483 6.58 -18.15 -1.93
N ARG A 484 5.36 -18.30 -2.45
CA ARG A 484 4.15 -18.54 -1.66
C ARG A 484 4.19 -19.88 -0.94
N THR A 485 3.61 -19.91 0.27
CA THR A 485 3.31 -21.16 0.98
C THR A 485 1.79 -21.33 1.10
N THR A 486 1.31 -22.57 1.11
CA THR A 486 -0.13 -22.88 1.13
C THR A 486 -0.73 -22.96 2.52
N MET A 487 0.12 -22.98 3.55
CA MET A 487 -0.26 -23.06 4.97
C MET A 487 0.76 -22.31 5.80
N ALA A 488 0.35 -21.86 6.98
CA ALA A 488 1.26 -21.31 7.98
C ALA A 488 2.27 -22.40 8.45
N GLY A 489 3.49 -21.96 8.76
CA GLY A 489 4.57 -22.83 9.20
C GLY A 489 4.22 -23.63 10.45
N ASP A 490 4.96 -24.73 10.67
CA ASP A 490 4.85 -25.51 11.89
C ASP A 490 5.45 -24.74 13.08
N VAL A 491 4.71 -24.67 14.18
CA VAL A 491 5.10 -23.99 15.42
C VAL A 491 5.27 -24.96 16.59
N GLY A 492 5.05 -26.27 16.36
CA GLY A 492 5.07 -27.29 17.40
C GLY A 492 3.97 -27.12 18.45
N GLY A 493 4.08 -27.86 19.55
CA GLY A 493 3.12 -27.83 20.64
C GLY A 493 1.87 -28.68 20.35
N ASN A 494 0.97 -28.72 21.32
CA ASN A 494 -0.29 -29.44 21.23
C ASN A 494 -1.50 -28.53 20.94
N LEU A 495 -1.31 -27.22 20.98
CA LEU A 495 -2.30 -26.20 20.60
C LEU A 495 -1.68 -25.14 19.70
N ARG A 496 -2.49 -24.65 18.75
CA ARG A 496 -2.15 -23.54 17.85
C ARG A 496 -3.05 -22.36 18.13
N VAL A 497 -2.45 -21.20 18.38
CA VAL A 497 -3.19 -19.94 18.57
C VAL A 497 -2.83 -19.00 17.44
N GLY A 498 -3.83 -18.49 16.73
CA GLY A 498 -3.66 -17.56 15.62
C GLY A 498 -4.09 -16.13 15.97
N SER A 499 -3.60 -15.19 15.18
CA SER A 499 -4.07 -13.80 15.15
C SER A 499 -4.11 -13.31 13.71
N ALA A 500 -5.20 -12.69 13.29
CA ALA A 500 -5.38 -12.17 11.95
C ALA A 500 -6.13 -10.82 11.96
N ASN A 501 -5.55 -9.80 11.36
CA ASN A 501 -6.25 -8.59 10.97
C ASN A 501 -6.98 -8.88 9.65
N VAL A 502 -8.30 -8.72 9.60
CA VAL A 502 -9.15 -9.10 8.44
C VAL A 502 -9.54 -7.91 7.56
N GLU A 503 -8.81 -6.82 7.66
CA GLU A 503 -8.93 -5.61 6.84
C GLU A 503 -10.39 -5.13 6.67
N ASN A 504 -10.94 -4.51 7.73
CA ASN A 504 -12.30 -3.94 7.71
C ASN A 504 -13.37 -4.93 7.20
N PHE A 505 -13.50 -6.08 7.87
CA PHE A 505 -14.53 -7.07 7.55
C PHE A 505 -15.91 -6.56 7.98
N PHE A 506 -16.61 -5.91 7.06
CA PHE A 506 -17.93 -5.31 7.26
C PHE A 506 -19.01 -6.09 6.53
N THR A 507 -20.08 -6.43 7.23
CA THR A 507 -21.31 -6.99 6.63
C THR A 507 -22.25 -5.90 6.11
N THR A 508 -22.04 -4.66 6.51
CA THR A 508 -22.71 -3.47 5.97
C THR A 508 -21.81 -2.86 4.88
N LEU A 509 -22.33 -2.73 3.66
CA LEU A 509 -21.55 -2.25 2.52
C LEU A 509 -21.24 -0.76 2.63
N ASP A 510 -20.02 -0.37 2.22
CA ASP A 510 -19.59 1.03 2.08
C ASP A 510 -20.04 1.59 0.70
N ASP A 511 -21.34 1.66 0.50
CA ASP A 511 -21.95 2.15 -0.75
C ASP A 511 -22.22 3.66 -0.75
N GLY A 512 -21.77 4.37 0.28
CA GLY A 512 -22.01 5.79 0.50
C GLY A 512 -23.44 6.15 0.92
N VAL A 513 -24.33 5.16 1.12
CA VAL A 513 -25.73 5.32 1.53
C VAL A 513 -25.99 4.67 2.87
N ASN A 514 -25.48 3.45 3.06
CA ASN A 514 -25.54 2.72 4.31
C ASN A 514 -24.84 3.49 5.42
N LYS A 515 -25.25 3.25 6.65
CA LYS A 515 -24.71 3.90 7.85
C LYS A 515 -24.26 2.85 8.83
N CYS A 516 -23.09 3.09 9.43
CA CYS A 516 -22.46 2.18 10.38
C CYS A 516 -22.30 2.82 11.77
N PRO A 517 -22.34 2.03 12.85
CA PRO A 517 -21.94 2.49 14.17
C PRO A 517 -20.45 2.88 14.19
N PRO A 518 -19.98 3.73 15.14
CA PRO A 518 -20.74 4.27 16.28
C PRO A 518 -21.47 5.58 15.97
N SER A 519 -21.03 6.38 14.99
CA SER A 519 -21.61 7.72 14.71
C SER A 519 -22.89 7.63 13.88
N ASN A 520 -23.21 6.43 13.36
CA ASN A 520 -24.33 6.18 12.48
C ASN A 520 -24.28 7.08 11.22
N THR A 521 -23.07 7.20 10.63
CA THR A 521 -22.78 7.91 9.39
C THR A 521 -22.30 6.95 8.30
N ALA A 522 -22.32 7.40 7.04
CA ALA A 522 -21.75 6.60 5.94
C ALA A 522 -20.21 6.50 6.05
N ASP A 523 -19.57 7.49 6.62
CA ASP A 523 -18.10 7.51 6.79
C ASP A 523 -17.60 6.47 7.83
N ASP A 524 -18.49 5.94 8.67
CA ASP A 524 -18.17 4.84 9.58
C ASP A 524 -18.23 3.47 8.88
N CYS A 525 -18.88 3.37 7.72
CA CYS A 525 -18.84 2.15 6.91
C CYS A 525 -17.48 2.05 6.20
N ARG A 526 -16.90 0.86 6.23
CA ARG A 526 -15.58 0.55 5.66
C ARG A 526 -15.63 -0.82 5.01
N GLY A 527 -14.66 -1.15 4.18
CA GLY A 527 -14.57 -2.46 3.54
C GLY A 527 -15.27 -2.51 2.19
N ALA A 528 -15.99 -3.59 1.90
CA ALA A 528 -16.57 -3.83 0.58
C ALA A 528 -17.68 -2.83 0.21
N ASN A 529 -17.60 -2.27 -1.02
CA ASN A 529 -18.57 -1.31 -1.53
C ASN A 529 -19.85 -1.97 -2.11
N ASN A 530 -19.77 -3.25 -2.42
CA ASN A 530 -20.86 -4.01 -3.01
C ASN A 530 -20.83 -5.50 -2.61
N ALA A 531 -21.92 -6.21 -2.88
CA ALA A 531 -22.06 -7.62 -2.49
C ALA A 531 -21.04 -8.56 -3.19
N ALA A 532 -20.57 -8.21 -4.38
CA ALA A 532 -19.55 -9.01 -5.08
C ALA A 532 -18.20 -8.90 -4.37
N GLU A 533 -17.76 -7.71 -4.02
CA GLU A 533 -16.55 -7.46 -3.24
C GLU A 533 -16.62 -8.11 -1.86
N PHE A 534 -17.75 -7.96 -1.15
CA PHE A 534 -17.93 -8.63 0.13
C PHE A 534 -17.79 -10.15 0.01
N THR A 535 -18.33 -10.74 -1.05
CA THR A 535 -18.18 -12.18 -1.30
C THR A 535 -16.72 -12.55 -1.56
N ARG A 536 -15.99 -11.73 -2.31
CA ARG A 536 -14.57 -11.91 -2.60
C ARG A 536 -13.72 -11.81 -1.33
N GLN A 537 -13.92 -10.75 -0.51
CA GLN A 537 -13.23 -10.55 0.78
C GLN A 537 -13.46 -11.73 1.71
N ARG A 538 -14.74 -12.06 1.95
CA ARG A 538 -15.10 -13.19 2.83
C ARG A 538 -14.48 -14.50 2.37
N THR A 539 -14.43 -14.76 1.06
CA THR A 539 -13.83 -15.99 0.53
C THR A 539 -12.34 -16.05 0.84
N LYS A 540 -11.59 -14.97 0.63
CA LYS A 540 -10.16 -14.91 0.93
C LYS A 540 -9.87 -15.08 2.42
N VAL A 541 -10.60 -14.38 3.29
CA VAL A 541 -10.46 -14.49 4.75
C VAL A 541 -10.79 -15.91 5.24
N VAL A 542 -11.79 -16.55 4.66
CA VAL A 542 -12.11 -17.96 4.99
C VAL A 542 -10.96 -18.90 4.60
N GLU A 543 -10.36 -18.75 3.42
CA GLU A 543 -9.21 -19.56 2.99
C GLU A 543 -7.96 -19.28 3.85
N GLU A 544 -7.74 -18.05 4.30
CA GLU A 544 -6.71 -17.69 5.28
C GLU A 544 -6.90 -18.42 6.60
N LEU A 545 -8.11 -18.37 7.20
CA LEU A 545 -8.41 -19.04 8.47
C LEU A 545 -8.26 -20.57 8.36
N ILE A 546 -8.60 -21.15 7.21
CA ILE A 546 -8.37 -22.58 6.94
C ILE A 546 -6.87 -22.88 6.92
N GLY A 547 -6.07 -22.07 6.24
CA GLY A 547 -4.62 -22.24 6.15
C GLY A 547 -3.88 -22.01 7.47
N LEU A 548 -4.40 -21.14 8.34
CA LEU A 548 -3.92 -20.99 9.73
C LEU A 548 -4.14 -22.24 10.55
N ASN A 549 -5.29 -22.88 10.38
CA ASN A 549 -5.72 -24.09 11.10
C ASN A 549 -5.51 -24.02 12.61
N ALA A 550 -5.67 -22.84 13.21
CA ALA A 550 -5.45 -22.61 14.62
C ALA A 550 -6.65 -23.09 15.46
N ASP A 551 -6.40 -23.44 16.74
CA ASP A 551 -7.44 -23.91 17.68
C ASP A 551 -8.21 -22.74 18.31
N ALA A 552 -7.55 -21.56 18.44
CA ALA A 552 -8.18 -20.28 18.73
C ALA A 552 -7.55 -19.21 17.83
N VAL A 553 -8.35 -18.26 17.35
CA VAL A 553 -7.89 -17.13 16.52
C VAL A 553 -8.47 -15.83 17.05
N ALA A 554 -7.60 -14.87 17.34
CA ALA A 554 -7.98 -13.49 17.57
C ALA A 554 -8.13 -12.78 16.21
N LEU A 555 -9.20 -12.00 16.05
CA LEU A 555 -9.52 -11.28 14.83
C LEU A 555 -9.60 -9.79 15.12
N MET A 556 -8.95 -8.97 14.30
CA MET A 556 -9.00 -7.51 14.32
C MET A 556 -9.75 -6.99 13.10
N GLU A 557 -10.25 -5.78 13.19
CA GLU A 557 -10.98 -5.08 12.12
C GLU A 557 -12.33 -5.71 11.72
N LEU A 558 -12.98 -6.39 12.66
CA LEU A 558 -14.39 -6.78 12.50
C LEU A 558 -15.30 -5.57 12.66
N GLN A 559 -16.34 -5.44 11.83
CA GLN A 559 -17.36 -4.40 12.03
C GLN A 559 -17.92 -4.45 13.45
N ASN A 560 -17.98 -3.29 14.12
CA ASN A 560 -18.56 -3.17 15.45
C ASN A 560 -20.12 -3.13 15.37
N ASN A 561 -20.70 -4.27 15.01
CA ASN A 561 -22.15 -4.47 14.88
C ASN A 561 -22.65 -5.63 15.76
N GLY A 562 -22.06 -5.77 16.95
CA GLY A 562 -22.29 -6.90 17.83
C GLY A 562 -21.73 -8.19 17.25
N ALA A 563 -22.52 -9.25 17.23
CA ALA A 563 -22.06 -10.55 16.76
C ALA A 563 -22.21 -10.78 15.25
N THR A 564 -22.78 -9.83 14.48
CA THR A 564 -23.23 -10.08 13.10
C THR A 564 -22.05 -10.37 12.17
N ALA A 565 -20.99 -9.56 12.21
CA ALA A 565 -19.84 -9.73 11.32
C ALA A 565 -19.08 -11.04 11.62
N ILE A 566 -18.73 -11.29 12.88
CA ILE A 566 -18.00 -12.50 13.26
C ILE A 566 -18.82 -13.77 13.04
N GLN A 567 -20.16 -13.74 13.26
CA GLN A 567 -21.01 -14.89 13.01
C GLN A 567 -21.09 -15.19 11.51
N ASN A 568 -21.20 -14.17 10.65
CA ASN A 568 -21.17 -14.34 9.20
C ASN A 568 -19.87 -15.03 8.74
N LEU A 569 -18.73 -14.64 9.33
CA LEU A 569 -17.44 -15.25 9.03
C LEU A 569 -17.38 -16.72 9.49
N VAL A 570 -17.83 -17.02 10.73
CA VAL A 570 -17.88 -18.39 11.26
C VAL A 570 -18.81 -19.27 10.43
N ASP A 571 -19.98 -18.78 10.05
CA ASP A 571 -20.92 -19.52 9.21
C ASP A 571 -20.31 -19.86 7.84
N ALA A 572 -19.63 -18.91 7.21
CA ALA A 572 -18.96 -19.12 5.94
C ALA A 572 -17.78 -20.11 6.07
N LEU A 573 -16.98 -20.00 7.12
CA LEU A 573 -15.86 -20.89 7.41
C LEU A 573 -16.35 -22.33 7.62
N ASN A 574 -17.38 -22.55 8.46
CA ASN A 574 -17.97 -23.84 8.70
C ASN A 574 -18.65 -24.43 7.45
N ALA A 575 -19.32 -23.61 6.67
CA ALA A 575 -19.87 -24.04 5.38
C ALA A 575 -18.78 -24.52 4.41
N ARG A 576 -17.65 -23.83 4.35
CA ARG A 576 -16.50 -24.20 3.50
C ARG A 576 -15.83 -25.50 3.98
N LEU A 577 -15.75 -25.72 5.30
CA LEU A 577 -15.22 -26.93 5.91
C LEU A 577 -16.19 -28.12 5.85
N GLY A 578 -17.48 -27.89 5.56
CA GLY A 578 -18.52 -28.92 5.52
C GLY A 578 -18.94 -29.47 6.90
N ALA A 579 -18.53 -28.81 7.98
CA ALA A 579 -18.81 -29.20 9.36
C ALA A 579 -18.75 -27.98 10.31
N SER A 580 -19.40 -28.06 11.46
CA SER A 580 -19.33 -27.04 12.52
C SER A 580 -18.01 -27.17 13.31
N VAL A 581 -16.91 -26.74 12.71
CA VAL A 581 -15.55 -26.85 13.29
C VAL A 581 -15.25 -25.71 14.23
N TYR A 582 -15.67 -24.48 13.86
CA TYR A 582 -15.40 -23.28 14.63
C TYR A 582 -16.66 -22.70 15.26
N ALA A 583 -16.48 -22.06 16.40
CA ALA A 583 -17.49 -21.23 17.07
C ALA A 583 -16.87 -19.87 17.41
N ARG A 584 -17.69 -18.83 17.46
CA ARG A 584 -17.25 -17.55 18.01
C ARG A 584 -17.22 -17.58 19.53
N VAL A 585 -16.31 -16.84 20.14
CA VAL A 585 -16.42 -16.48 21.55
C VAL A 585 -17.53 -15.43 21.70
N PRO A 586 -18.46 -15.59 22.65
CA PRO A 586 -19.44 -14.54 22.94
C PRO A 586 -18.75 -13.25 23.39
N PHE A 587 -19.20 -12.12 22.85
CA PHE A 587 -18.65 -10.83 23.28
C PHE A 587 -18.93 -10.53 24.74
N ALA A 588 -18.03 -9.79 25.38
CA ALA A 588 -18.25 -9.26 26.72
C ALA A 588 -19.50 -8.36 26.77
N ALA A 589 -20.18 -8.37 27.90
CA ALA A 589 -21.38 -7.53 28.10
C ALA A 589 -21.09 -6.03 28.04
N THR A 590 -19.84 -5.64 28.26
CA THR A 590 -19.35 -4.24 28.19
C THR A 590 -19.17 -3.71 26.77
N GLY A 591 -19.20 -4.59 25.75
CA GLY A 591 -19.10 -4.20 24.33
C GLY A 591 -17.68 -4.12 23.79
N GLY A 592 -17.55 -3.73 22.50
CA GLY A 592 -16.31 -3.73 21.71
C GLY A 592 -15.60 -2.37 21.60
N GLY A 593 -16.04 -1.36 22.35
CA GLY A 593 -15.46 0.00 22.28
C GLY A 593 -16.26 0.98 21.41
N THR A 594 -15.64 2.09 21.04
CA THR A 594 -16.29 3.24 20.38
C THR A 594 -15.87 3.45 18.93
N ASP A 595 -15.00 2.58 18.37
CA ASP A 595 -14.62 2.60 16.95
C ASP A 595 -15.65 1.84 16.09
N ALA A 596 -15.67 2.11 14.80
CA ALA A 596 -16.48 1.36 13.81
C ALA A 596 -16.03 -0.12 13.68
N ILE A 597 -14.82 -0.43 14.10
CA ILE A 597 -14.24 -1.77 14.14
C ILE A 597 -13.99 -2.22 15.57
N GLN A 598 -14.03 -3.52 15.78
CA GLN A 598 -13.78 -4.19 17.06
C GLN A 598 -12.89 -5.40 16.88
N VAL A 599 -12.35 -5.93 17.97
CA VAL A 599 -11.70 -7.24 18.00
C VAL A 599 -12.73 -8.35 18.36
N GLY A 600 -12.41 -9.59 17.98
CA GLY A 600 -13.21 -10.76 18.31
C GLY A 600 -12.37 -12.02 18.34
N MET A 601 -12.97 -13.15 18.70
CA MET A 601 -12.26 -14.44 18.73
C MET A 601 -13.15 -15.56 18.19
N ILE A 602 -12.52 -16.51 17.51
CA ILE A 602 -13.11 -17.80 17.14
C ILE A 602 -12.26 -18.93 17.70
N TYR A 603 -12.87 -20.10 17.92
CA TYR A 603 -12.17 -21.25 18.46
C TYR A 603 -12.80 -22.57 17.98
N LYS A 604 -12.07 -23.69 18.14
CA LYS A 604 -12.56 -25.05 17.88
C LYS A 604 -13.10 -25.66 19.17
N PRO A 605 -14.43 -25.85 19.33
CA PRO A 605 -15.01 -26.46 20.52
C PRO A 605 -14.58 -27.92 20.77
N SER A 606 -14.08 -28.59 19.72
CA SER A 606 -13.50 -29.94 19.84
C SER A 606 -12.12 -29.96 20.50
N ARG A 607 -11.46 -28.80 20.64
CA ARG A 607 -10.08 -28.65 21.18
C ARG A 607 -10.05 -27.84 22.46
N LEU A 608 -10.95 -26.86 22.57
CA LEU A 608 -10.95 -25.87 23.64
C LEU A 608 -12.37 -25.66 24.19
N SER A 609 -12.47 -25.41 25.48
CA SER A 609 -13.70 -24.97 26.14
C SER A 609 -13.51 -23.57 26.75
N LEU A 610 -14.61 -22.80 26.84
CA LEU A 610 -14.59 -21.46 27.44
C LEU A 610 -14.62 -21.59 28.98
N VAL A 611 -13.76 -20.82 29.64
CA VAL A 611 -13.71 -20.72 31.11
C VAL A 611 -14.23 -19.34 31.52
N GLY A 612 -15.43 -19.29 32.03
CA GLY A 612 -16.10 -18.03 32.35
C GLY A 612 -16.52 -17.22 31.13
N PRO A 613 -17.11 -16.03 31.32
CA PRO A 613 -17.45 -15.11 30.25
C PRO A 613 -16.22 -14.37 29.76
N ALA A 614 -16.25 -13.94 28.51
CA ALA A 614 -15.25 -13.00 28.00
C ALA A 614 -15.31 -11.66 28.75
N LEU A 615 -14.18 -11.03 28.89
CA LEU A 615 -14.04 -9.69 29.46
C LEU A 615 -13.55 -8.74 28.36
N SER A 616 -13.92 -7.47 28.43
CA SER A 616 -13.34 -6.43 27.58
C SER A 616 -13.04 -5.16 28.39
N ASP A 617 -11.94 -4.51 28.03
CA ASP A 617 -11.54 -3.25 28.64
C ASP A 617 -12.07 -2.07 27.82
N THR A 618 -13.13 -1.45 28.31
CA THR A 618 -13.77 -0.27 27.73
C THR A 618 -13.30 1.03 28.35
N ALA A 619 -12.11 1.06 28.97
CA ALA A 619 -11.49 2.29 29.43
C ALA A 619 -11.43 3.33 28.29
N ALA A 620 -11.65 4.60 28.61
CA ALA A 620 -11.79 5.68 27.62
C ALA A 620 -10.57 5.86 26.71
N ILE A 621 -9.41 5.34 27.11
CA ILE A 621 -8.19 5.33 26.29
C ILE A 621 -8.32 4.34 25.09
N ASN A 622 -9.17 3.30 25.23
CA ASN A 622 -9.33 2.23 24.25
C ASN A 622 -10.53 2.52 23.34
N ASN A 623 -10.27 3.03 22.14
CA ASN A 623 -11.31 3.17 21.11
C ASN A 623 -11.84 1.80 20.64
N ARG A 624 -10.93 0.80 20.56
CA ARG A 624 -11.17 -0.61 20.24
C ARG A 624 -10.85 -1.39 21.51
N ALA A 625 -11.88 -1.82 22.21
CA ALA A 625 -11.71 -2.46 23.51
C ALA A 625 -10.96 -3.80 23.37
N PRO A 626 -9.79 -4.02 24.02
CA PRO A 626 -9.19 -5.33 24.11
C PRO A 626 -10.19 -6.35 24.66
N MET A 627 -10.17 -7.58 24.10
CA MET A 627 -11.06 -8.66 24.52
C MET A 627 -10.25 -9.83 25.05
N ALA A 628 -10.58 -10.32 26.23
CA ALA A 628 -9.96 -11.46 26.87
C ALA A 628 -10.92 -12.64 26.96
N GLN A 629 -10.43 -13.85 26.67
CA GLN A 629 -11.09 -15.11 26.92
C GLN A 629 -10.11 -16.12 27.51
N THR A 630 -10.49 -16.70 28.64
CA THR A 630 -9.76 -17.85 29.18
C THR A 630 -10.31 -19.13 28.57
N PHE A 631 -9.41 -19.96 28.07
CA PHE A 631 -9.70 -21.27 27.50
C PHE A 631 -9.14 -22.37 28.37
N ALA A 632 -9.80 -23.51 28.35
CA ALA A 632 -9.28 -24.79 28.87
C ALA A 632 -9.11 -25.77 27.71
N ALA A 633 -7.93 -26.39 27.61
CA ALA A 633 -7.67 -27.53 26.74
C ALA A 633 -8.40 -28.78 27.25
N LEU A 634 -8.40 -29.85 26.44
CA LEU A 634 -9.09 -31.12 26.82
C LEU A 634 -8.51 -31.73 28.09
N ASN A 635 -7.24 -31.51 28.39
CA ASN A 635 -6.54 -31.95 29.60
C ASN A 635 -6.78 -31.02 30.83
N GLY A 636 -7.63 -30.00 30.70
CA GLY A 636 -7.95 -29.09 31.80
C GLY A 636 -6.93 -27.96 32.01
N GLU A 637 -5.78 -27.96 31.33
CA GLU A 637 -4.82 -26.87 31.34
C GLU A 637 -5.44 -25.62 30.74
N LYS A 638 -5.09 -24.46 31.29
CA LYS A 638 -5.77 -23.21 30.96
C LYS A 638 -4.77 -22.14 30.53
N PHE A 639 -5.21 -21.30 29.61
CA PHE A 639 -4.53 -20.06 29.24
C PHE A 639 -5.56 -18.97 28.90
N THR A 640 -5.14 -17.71 28.97
CA THR A 640 -5.96 -16.57 28.56
C THR A 640 -5.40 -15.99 27.29
N LEU A 641 -6.24 -15.82 26.27
CA LEU A 641 -5.95 -15.10 25.05
C LEU A 641 -6.57 -13.70 25.13
N ILE A 642 -5.79 -12.67 24.83
CA ILE A 642 -6.26 -11.28 24.76
C ILE A 642 -6.00 -10.75 23.36
N ALA A 643 -7.09 -10.44 22.65
CA ALA A 643 -7.05 -9.79 21.33
C ALA A 643 -6.93 -8.29 21.51
N ASN A 644 -5.99 -7.67 20.80
CA ASN A 644 -5.64 -6.25 20.90
C ASN A 644 -5.66 -5.58 19.53
N HIS A 645 -6.08 -4.32 19.51
CA HIS A 645 -5.93 -3.46 18.34
C HIS A 645 -5.73 -2.02 18.82
N LEU A 646 -4.48 -1.58 18.96
CA LEU A 646 -4.15 -0.26 19.48
C LEU A 646 -4.41 0.84 18.44
N LYS A 647 -4.29 2.12 18.86
CA LYS A 647 -4.52 3.27 17.98
C LYS A 647 -3.53 3.30 16.81
N SER A 648 -4.06 3.48 15.60
CA SER A 648 -3.26 3.55 14.37
C SER A 648 -2.25 4.69 14.36
N LYS A 649 -1.15 4.53 13.61
CA LYS A 649 -0.02 5.47 13.51
C LYS A 649 -0.30 6.69 12.62
N GLY A 650 -1.36 6.66 11.80
CA GLY A 650 -1.67 7.69 10.83
C GLY A 650 -2.02 9.04 11.46
N CYS A 651 -1.59 10.13 10.83
CA CYS A 651 -1.79 11.50 11.32
C CYS A 651 -3.05 12.18 10.75
N SER A 652 -3.81 11.52 9.89
CA SER A 652 -5.03 12.10 9.26
C SER A 652 -6.16 12.41 10.26
N ASP A 653 -6.24 11.65 11.35
CA ASP A 653 -7.29 11.78 12.36
C ASP A 653 -6.86 12.65 13.55
N PHE A 654 -5.76 13.39 13.38
CA PHE A 654 -5.16 14.16 14.46
C PHE A 654 -6.04 15.36 14.84
N THR A 655 -6.77 15.22 15.94
CA THR A 655 -7.31 16.33 16.71
C THR A 655 -6.40 16.53 17.91
N ALA A 656 -5.59 17.56 17.85
CA ALA A 656 -4.45 17.82 18.72
C ALA A 656 -4.69 17.53 20.21
N GLY A 657 -4.15 16.41 20.70
CA GLY A 657 -3.84 16.21 22.12
C GLY A 657 -2.33 16.40 22.35
N PRO A 658 -1.90 16.89 23.52
CA PRO A 658 -0.47 16.96 23.84
C PRO A 658 0.16 15.57 23.76
N GLY A 659 1.23 15.42 22.95
CA GLY A 659 1.98 14.18 22.80
C GLY A 659 1.46 13.20 21.73
N ASP A 660 0.35 13.50 21.04
CA ASP A 660 -0.19 12.64 19.98
C ASP A 660 0.30 13.03 18.57
N ALA A 661 0.96 14.19 18.41
CA ALA A 661 1.59 14.58 17.14
C ALA A 661 2.79 13.68 16.82
N ASP A 662 3.12 13.56 15.54
CA ASP A 662 4.37 12.94 15.12
C ASP A 662 5.55 13.80 15.61
N SER A 663 6.40 13.21 16.43
CA SER A 663 7.59 13.87 16.98
C SER A 663 8.82 13.77 16.07
N GLY A 664 8.68 13.14 14.89
CA GLY A 664 9.78 12.88 13.98
C GLY A 664 10.74 11.78 14.44
N ASP A 665 10.35 10.99 15.42
CA ASP A 665 11.15 9.90 16.01
C ASP A 665 10.88 8.53 15.34
N LEU A 666 10.16 8.53 14.22
CA LEU A 666 9.76 7.36 13.42
C LEU A 666 8.69 6.47 14.07
N GLN A 667 8.03 6.93 15.13
CA GLN A 667 6.92 6.22 15.76
C GLN A 667 5.54 6.64 15.21
N GLY A 668 5.48 7.74 14.42
CA GLY A 668 4.25 8.29 13.87
C GLY A 668 3.36 8.96 14.92
N CYS A 669 2.16 9.39 14.50
CA CYS A 669 1.20 10.00 15.40
C CYS A 669 0.66 9.03 16.46
N PHE A 670 0.09 9.56 17.54
CA PHE A 670 -0.55 8.83 18.63
C PHE A 670 0.36 7.87 19.41
N ASN A 671 1.69 8.04 19.38
CA ASN A 671 2.59 7.16 20.13
C ASN A 671 2.32 7.23 21.64
N ALA A 672 2.16 8.44 22.20
CA ALA A 672 1.84 8.61 23.62
C ALA A 672 0.55 7.88 24.03
N ARG A 673 -0.47 7.90 23.17
CA ARG A 673 -1.72 7.15 23.38
C ARG A 673 -1.50 5.64 23.37
N ARG A 674 -0.73 5.11 22.41
CA ARG A 674 -0.41 3.67 22.36
C ARG A 674 0.38 3.23 23.58
N VAL A 675 1.29 4.06 24.11
CA VAL A 675 1.97 3.76 25.38
C VAL A 675 0.98 3.69 26.55
N GLN A 676 0.04 4.64 26.65
CA GLN A 676 -1.02 4.62 27.66
C GLN A 676 -1.93 3.38 27.49
N GLN A 677 -2.25 2.99 26.25
CA GLN A 677 -3.01 1.76 25.99
C GLN A 677 -2.24 0.51 26.40
N ALA A 678 -0.91 0.47 26.20
CA ALA A 678 -0.07 -0.63 26.64
C ALA A 678 0.01 -0.74 28.18
N ASP A 679 0.05 0.39 28.89
CA ASP A 679 0.01 0.43 30.35
C ASP A 679 -1.36 0.00 30.89
N GLU A 680 -2.46 0.48 30.29
CA GLU A 680 -3.82 0.05 30.64
C GLU A 680 -4.02 -1.46 30.37
N LEU A 681 -3.46 -1.96 29.25
CA LEU A 681 -3.53 -3.39 28.92
C LEU A 681 -2.85 -4.25 30.01
N ARG A 682 -1.77 -3.79 30.64
CA ARG A 682 -1.16 -4.49 31.78
C ARG A 682 -2.10 -4.55 32.99
N SER A 683 -2.80 -3.44 33.25
CA SER A 683 -3.82 -3.36 34.30
C SER A 683 -4.99 -4.32 34.00
N PHE A 684 -5.43 -4.36 32.76
CA PHE A 684 -6.46 -5.29 32.29
C PHE A 684 -6.03 -6.76 32.42
N VAL A 685 -4.77 -7.10 32.06
CA VAL A 685 -4.21 -8.44 32.28
C VAL A 685 -4.31 -8.85 33.76
N ALA A 686 -3.91 -7.99 34.69
CA ALA A 686 -3.99 -8.28 36.12
C ALA A 686 -5.44 -8.49 36.57
N GLN A 687 -6.38 -7.70 36.06
CA GLN A 687 -7.82 -7.89 36.32
C GLN A 687 -8.33 -9.25 35.82
N VAL A 688 -7.96 -9.63 34.57
CA VAL A 688 -8.37 -10.89 33.95
C VAL A 688 -7.78 -12.09 34.70
N GLN A 689 -6.50 -12.04 35.06
CA GLN A 689 -5.84 -13.07 35.87
C GLN A 689 -6.49 -13.23 37.24
N SER A 690 -6.85 -12.13 37.89
CA SER A 690 -7.58 -12.17 39.17
C SER A 690 -8.98 -12.78 39.02
N ALA A 691 -9.70 -12.48 37.93
CA ALA A 691 -11.05 -12.96 37.68
C ALA A 691 -11.06 -14.45 37.27
N SER A 692 -10.12 -14.90 36.48
CA SER A 692 -10.04 -16.26 35.94
C SER A 692 -9.29 -17.23 36.86
N GLY A 693 -8.39 -16.71 37.71
CA GLY A 693 -7.44 -17.52 38.48
C GLY A 693 -6.30 -18.13 37.62
N VAL A 694 -6.17 -17.71 36.37
CA VAL A 694 -5.18 -18.22 35.39
C VAL A 694 -4.10 -17.20 35.15
N ALA A 695 -2.84 -17.57 35.43
CA ALA A 695 -1.70 -16.69 35.25
C ALA A 695 -1.23 -16.64 33.78
N ASP A 696 -1.32 -17.74 33.07
CA ASP A 696 -0.83 -17.89 31.69
C ASP A 696 -1.62 -17.01 30.72
N THR A 697 -0.96 -16.01 30.13
CA THR A 697 -1.59 -14.98 29.30
C THR A 697 -0.80 -14.74 28.04
N LEU A 698 -1.50 -14.76 26.88
CA LEU A 698 -1.01 -14.42 25.56
C LEU A 698 -1.75 -13.18 25.02
N LEU A 699 -1.03 -12.12 24.75
CA LEU A 699 -1.50 -10.93 24.07
C LEU A 699 -1.20 -11.08 22.58
N VAL A 700 -2.19 -10.94 21.71
CA VAL A 700 -2.00 -11.00 20.26
C VAL A 700 -2.77 -9.87 19.58
N GLY A 701 -2.39 -9.54 18.36
CA GLY A 701 -3.10 -8.60 17.51
C GLY A 701 -2.23 -7.51 16.91
N ASP A 702 -2.89 -6.54 16.31
CA ASP A 702 -2.27 -5.35 15.74
C ASP A 702 -2.04 -4.29 16.83
N PHE A 703 -0.81 -4.14 17.26
CA PHE A 703 -0.40 -3.14 18.24
C PHE A 703 -0.12 -1.77 17.61
N ASN A 704 -0.18 -1.66 16.28
CA ASN A 704 0.17 -0.44 15.56
C ASN A 704 1.50 0.17 16.01
N ALA A 705 2.43 -0.65 16.47
CA ALA A 705 3.75 -0.29 16.96
C ALA A 705 4.76 -1.34 16.52
N TYR A 706 5.88 -0.91 15.95
CA TYR A 706 6.95 -1.83 15.56
C TYR A 706 7.72 -2.36 16.79
N ALA A 707 8.46 -3.44 16.60
CA ALA A 707 9.04 -4.27 17.67
C ALA A 707 9.87 -3.54 18.74
N LYS A 708 10.45 -2.39 18.41
CA LYS A 708 11.28 -1.60 19.34
C LYS A 708 10.65 -0.27 19.74
N GLU A 709 9.43 -0.02 19.34
CA GLU A 709 8.69 1.19 19.73
C GLU A 709 8.26 1.16 21.20
N ASP A 710 7.90 2.32 21.73
CA ASP A 710 7.63 2.51 23.15
C ASP A 710 6.50 1.63 23.69
N PRO A 711 5.36 1.42 22.97
CA PRO A 711 4.29 0.56 23.46
C PRO A 711 4.73 -0.90 23.69
N ILE A 712 5.56 -1.44 22.77
CA ILE A 712 6.08 -2.81 22.87
C ILE A 712 7.13 -2.88 23.99
N ALA A 713 7.96 -1.84 24.14
CA ALA A 713 8.94 -1.77 25.23
C ALA A 713 8.27 -1.65 26.60
N GLU A 714 7.13 -0.97 26.71
CA GLU A 714 6.32 -0.91 27.95
C GLU A 714 5.89 -2.31 28.40
N LEU A 715 5.42 -3.14 27.48
CA LEU A 715 5.03 -4.52 27.80
C LEU A 715 6.26 -5.40 28.11
N THR A 716 7.27 -5.39 27.24
CA THR A 716 8.44 -6.27 27.37
C THR A 716 9.34 -5.88 28.56
N GLY A 717 9.34 -4.62 28.96
CA GLY A 717 10.00 -4.14 30.18
C GLY A 717 9.31 -4.57 31.48
N ASN A 718 8.06 -5.04 31.41
CA ASN A 718 7.19 -5.33 32.55
C ASN A 718 6.70 -6.79 32.61
N GLY A 719 7.55 -7.75 32.27
CA GLY A 719 7.29 -9.17 32.53
C GLY A 719 6.64 -9.93 31.36
N PHE A 720 6.68 -9.36 30.17
CA PHE A 720 6.19 -10.00 28.94
C PHE A 720 7.35 -10.26 27.97
N VAL A 721 7.20 -11.26 27.11
CA VAL A 721 8.19 -11.70 26.12
C VAL A 721 7.56 -11.69 24.74
N ASP A 722 8.17 -10.95 23.80
CA ASP A 722 7.83 -10.98 22.38
C ASP A 722 8.21 -12.34 21.78
N GLN A 723 7.22 -13.15 21.41
CA GLN A 723 7.43 -14.49 20.90
C GLN A 723 7.87 -14.47 19.43
N ILE A 724 7.36 -13.55 18.63
CA ILE A 724 7.78 -13.42 17.23
C ILE A 724 9.27 -13.09 17.17
N GLY A 725 9.73 -12.07 17.91
CA GLY A 725 11.13 -11.72 17.99
C GLY A 725 11.99 -12.84 18.55
N ARG A 726 11.49 -13.61 19.52
CA ARG A 726 12.20 -14.76 20.11
C ARG A 726 12.48 -15.88 19.11
N PHE A 727 11.56 -16.15 18.19
CA PHE A 727 11.67 -17.28 17.28
C PHE A 727 12.12 -16.90 15.86
N LEU A 728 11.85 -15.69 15.40
CA LEU A 728 12.11 -15.27 14.01
C LEU A 728 13.29 -14.29 13.87
N ASP A 729 13.60 -13.47 14.89
CA ASP A 729 14.67 -12.49 14.75
C ASP A 729 16.04 -13.18 14.78
N VAL A 730 16.77 -13.15 13.67
CA VAL A 730 18.13 -13.66 13.50
C VAL A 730 19.02 -12.53 12.99
N PRO A 731 19.48 -11.61 13.87
CA PRO A 731 20.19 -10.40 13.48
C PRO A 731 21.45 -10.65 12.64
N ASN A 732 22.21 -11.73 12.93
CA ASN A 732 23.41 -12.08 12.16
C ASN A 732 23.10 -12.52 10.72
N ALA A 733 21.87 -12.94 10.43
CA ALA A 733 21.39 -13.27 9.09
C ALA A 733 20.59 -12.11 8.47
N ASN A 734 20.50 -10.97 9.13
CA ASN A 734 19.63 -9.83 8.73
C ASN A 734 18.20 -10.28 8.43
N SER A 735 17.66 -11.17 9.25
CA SER A 735 16.30 -11.72 9.13
C SER A 735 15.52 -11.40 10.41
N TYR A 736 14.34 -10.85 10.22
CA TYR A 736 13.46 -10.42 11.30
C TYR A 736 12.02 -10.76 10.98
N GLY A 737 11.18 -10.90 12.00
CA GLY A 737 9.74 -11.01 11.81
C GLY A 737 9.13 -9.72 11.26
N TYR A 738 8.13 -9.88 10.37
CA TYR A 738 7.36 -8.78 9.81
C TYR A 738 5.96 -9.24 9.43
N SER A 739 4.98 -8.40 9.67
CA SER A 739 3.59 -8.65 9.28
C SER A 739 3.05 -7.58 8.33
N TYR A 740 3.82 -6.52 8.09
CA TYR A 740 3.39 -5.36 7.33
C TYR A 740 4.52 -4.76 6.50
N VAL A 741 4.18 -4.22 5.33
CA VAL A 741 5.11 -3.45 4.48
C VAL A 741 4.57 -2.05 4.30
N PHE A 742 5.37 -1.05 4.70
CA PHE A 742 5.01 0.36 4.58
C PHE A 742 6.17 1.18 4.03
N ASN A 743 5.90 1.99 3.00
CA ASN A 743 6.91 2.83 2.31
C ASN A 743 8.20 2.05 1.97
N GLY A 744 8.05 0.82 1.46
CA GLY A 744 9.16 -0.02 1.06
C GLY A 744 9.99 -0.62 2.20
N SER A 745 9.53 -0.54 3.44
CA SER A 745 10.19 -1.16 4.60
C SER A 745 9.27 -2.17 5.28
N SER A 746 9.84 -3.33 5.64
CA SER A 746 9.12 -4.41 6.32
C SER A 746 9.29 -4.33 7.83
N GLY A 747 8.22 -4.54 8.58
CA GLY A 747 8.23 -4.59 10.03
C GLY A 747 6.98 -5.25 10.59
N ARG A 748 6.99 -5.66 11.85
CA ARG A 748 5.83 -6.27 12.47
C ARG A 748 5.02 -5.25 13.28
N LEU A 749 3.76 -5.12 12.95
CA LEU A 749 2.73 -4.41 13.71
C LEU A 749 1.89 -5.39 14.52
N ASP A 750 1.80 -6.63 14.05
CA ASP A 750 1.12 -7.73 14.70
C ASP A 750 2.10 -8.47 15.61
N HIS A 751 1.73 -8.64 16.85
CA HIS A 751 2.59 -9.24 17.86
C HIS A 751 1.92 -10.42 18.57
N ALA A 752 2.75 -11.33 19.08
CA ALA A 752 2.39 -12.35 20.05
C ALA A 752 3.30 -12.15 21.27
N ILE A 753 2.71 -11.66 22.36
CA ILE A 753 3.45 -11.26 23.55
C ILE A 753 2.92 -12.07 24.74
N ALA A 754 3.72 -13.04 25.22
CA ALA A 754 3.35 -13.92 26.33
C ALA A 754 3.94 -13.42 27.64
N ASN A 755 3.23 -13.55 28.74
CA ASN A 755 3.85 -13.36 30.05
C ASN A 755 4.89 -14.46 30.33
N ASN A 756 5.76 -14.25 31.32
CA ASN A 756 6.88 -15.15 31.58
C ASN A 756 6.48 -16.59 31.84
N THR A 757 5.33 -16.84 32.49
CA THR A 757 4.86 -18.20 32.78
C THR A 757 4.47 -18.92 31.51
N LEU A 758 3.64 -18.32 30.67
CA LEU A 758 3.23 -18.92 29.39
C LEU A 758 4.38 -18.98 28.40
N SER A 759 5.29 -17.98 28.39
CA SER A 759 6.44 -17.94 27.45
C SER A 759 7.31 -19.20 27.53
N SER A 760 7.40 -19.84 28.71
CA SER A 760 8.12 -21.10 28.87
C SER A 760 7.44 -22.29 28.20
N ARG A 761 6.16 -22.17 27.90
CA ARG A 761 5.29 -23.18 27.27
C ARG A 761 5.10 -22.94 25.77
N VAL A 762 5.59 -21.82 25.25
CA VAL A 762 5.58 -21.52 23.81
C VAL A 762 6.66 -22.34 23.11
N THR A 763 6.26 -23.14 22.12
CA THR A 763 7.16 -24.02 21.35
C THR A 763 7.68 -23.38 20.07
N GLY A 764 6.93 -22.46 19.49
CA GLY A 764 7.26 -21.75 18.27
C GLY A 764 6.31 -20.61 18.02
N ALA A 765 6.73 -19.67 17.17
CA ALA A 765 5.88 -18.64 16.61
C ALA A 765 6.30 -18.37 15.17
N THR A 766 5.37 -18.04 14.30
CA THR A 766 5.62 -17.72 12.90
C THR A 766 4.61 -16.72 12.37
N GLU A 767 5.01 -16.02 11.32
CA GLU A 767 4.16 -15.21 10.47
C GLU A 767 3.93 -15.95 9.15
N TRP A 768 2.74 -15.84 8.58
CA TRP A 768 2.42 -16.46 7.29
C TRP A 768 2.29 -15.38 6.23
N HIS A 769 3.35 -15.16 5.45
CA HIS A 769 3.47 -14.06 4.50
C HIS A 769 2.60 -14.26 3.26
N ILE A 770 1.30 -14.03 3.40
CA ILE A 770 0.29 -14.15 2.34
C ILE A 770 -0.36 -12.81 1.99
N ASN A 771 -0.13 -11.77 2.77
CA ASN A 771 -0.79 -10.48 2.66
C ASN A 771 0.20 -9.34 2.38
N ALA A 772 1.14 -9.07 3.29
CA ALA A 772 2.05 -7.94 3.22
C ALA A 772 2.97 -7.93 1.98
N ASP A 773 3.34 -9.11 1.48
CA ASP A 773 4.19 -9.27 0.30
C ASP A 773 3.42 -9.30 -1.03
N GLU A 774 2.11 -9.44 -1.00
CA GLU A 774 1.29 -9.61 -2.20
C GLU A 774 0.86 -8.26 -2.80
N PRO A 775 0.77 -8.16 -4.14
CA PRO A 775 0.34 -6.93 -4.78
C PRO A 775 -1.17 -6.68 -4.56
N LEU A 776 -1.52 -5.42 -4.35
CA LEU A 776 -2.90 -4.98 -4.13
C LEU A 776 -3.83 -5.37 -5.28
N VAL A 777 -3.31 -5.55 -6.50
CA VAL A 777 -4.11 -5.86 -7.69
C VAL A 777 -4.89 -7.17 -7.60
N ILE A 778 -4.49 -8.10 -6.70
CA ILE A 778 -5.17 -9.39 -6.51
C ILE A 778 -6.13 -9.43 -5.32
N ASP A 779 -6.31 -8.33 -4.57
CA ASP A 779 -7.22 -8.28 -3.43
C ASP A 779 -8.71 -8.41 -3.85
N TYR A 780 -9.60 -8.25 -2.91
CA TYR A 780 -11.05 -8.36 -3.15
C TYR A 780 -11.66 -7.14 -3.85
N ASN A 781 -11.04 -5.99 -3.71
CA ASN A 781 -11.55 -4.69 -4.11
C ASN A 781 -11.58 -4.54 -5.65
N LEU A 782 -12.54 -3.80 -6.19
CA LEU A 782 -12.66 -3.50 -7.63
C LEU A 782 -12.22 -2.08 -7.98
N GLU A 783 -12.10 -1.18 -7.00
CA GLU A 783 -11.64 0.18 -7.22
C GLU A 783 -10.13 0.23 -7.49
N PHE A 784 -9.74 1.25 -8.27
CA PHE A 784 -8.33 1.49 -8.61
C PHE A 784 -7.66 0.33 -9.36
N LYS A 785 -8.45 -0.54 -9.95
CA LYS A 785 -8.06 -1.61 -10.85
C LYS A 785 -8.70 -1.35 -12.21
N GLN A 786 -8.37 -2.20 -13.18
CA GLN A 786 -9.03 -2.15 -14.47
C GLN A 786 -10.53 -2.32 -14.28
N PRO A 787 -11.36 -1.53 -15.01
CA PRO A 787 -12.80 -1.71 -14.97
C PRO A 787 -13.18 -3.16 -15.35
N ALA A 788 -14.03 -3.78 -14.56
CA ALA A 788 -14.57 -5.11 -14.84
C ALA A 788 -15.51 -5.04 -16.05
N CYS A 789 -14.96 -5.06 -17.25
CA CYS A 789 -15.72 -5.20 -18.49
C CYS A 789 -15.07 -6.24 -19.39
N ALA A 790 -15.86 -6.87 -20.31
CA ALA A 790 -15.36 -7.94 -21.17
C ALA A 790 -14.18 -7.54 -22.07
N SER A 791 -13.93 -6.25 -22.26
CA SER A 791 -12.84 -5.69 -23.07
C SER A 791 -11.75 -4.99 -22.26
N CYS A 792 -11.83 -4.99 -20.91
CA CYS A 792 -10.98 -4.18 -20.06
C CYS A 792 -9.75 -4.92 -19.51
N GLY A 793 -9.52 -6.16 -19.91
CA GLY A 793 -8.40 -6.98 -19.44
C GLY A 793 -8.78 -7.95 -18.32
N PRO A 794 -7.80 -8.73 -17.80
CA PRO A 794 -8.06 -9.79 -16.84
C PRO A 794 -8.45 -9.24 -15.47
N ASP A 795 -9.40 -9.90 -14.80
CA ASP A 795 -9.60 -9.78 -13.37
C ASP A 795 -8.54 -10.66 -12.68
N TYR A 796 -7.63 -10.05 -11.93
CA TYR A 796 -6.54 -10.76 -11.26
C TYR A 796 -6.96 -11.42 -9.94
N TYR A 797 -8.19 -11.18 -9.47
CA TYR A 797 -8.72 -11.83 -8.27
C TYR A 797 -8.68 -13.35 -8.37
N THR A 798 -8.27 -14.00 -7.28
CA THR A 798 -8.39 -15.45 -7.09
C THR A 798 -9.00 -15.75 -5.73
N PRO A 799 -9.83 -16.80 -5.59
CA PRO A 799 -10.43 -17.21 -4.32
C PRO A 799 -9.41 -18.00 -3.46
N THR A 800 -8.28 -17.37 -3.16
CA THR A 800 -7.14 -17.91 -2.43
C THR A 800 -6.83 -17.02 -1.22
N PRO A 801 -6.07 -17.48 -0.22
CA PRO A 801 -5.75 -16.66 0.96
C PRO A 801 -4.83 -15.46 0.64
N TYR A 802 -4.14 -15.47 -0.52
CA TYR A 802 -3.16 -14.44 -0.84
C TYR A 802 -3.80 -13.08 -1.04
N ARG A 803 -3.38 -12.08 -0.28
CA ARG A 803 -3.96 -10.75 -0.18
C ARG A 803 -5.41 -10.80 0.31
N ALA A 804 -5.66 -11.54 1.39
CA ALA A 804 -6.92 -11.53 2.13
C ALA A 804 -7.06 -10.28 3.00
N SER A 805 -5.92 -9.71 3.39
CA SER A 805 -5.74 -8.50 4.21
C SER A 805 -4.47 -7.76 3.78
N ASP A 806 -4.15 -6.65 4.44
CA ASP A 806 -2.86 -5.94 4.33
C ASP A 806 -1.84 -6.37 5.39
N HIS A 807 -2.26 -7.09 6.41
CA HIS A 807 -1.43 -7.66 7.46
C HIS A 807 -1.25 -9.17 7.31
N ASP A 808 -0.04 -9.67 7.54
CA ASP A 808 0.20 -11.11 7.61
C ASP A 808 -0.29 -11.68 8.94
N PRO A 809 -1.01 -12.82 8.93
CA PRO A 809 -1.46 -13.45 10.14
C PRO A 809 -0.30 -14.17 10.86
N ILE A 810 -0.40 -14.27 12.18
CA ILE A 810 0.58 -14.92 13.04
C ILE A 810 0.01 -16.19 13.67
N VAL A 811 0.91 -17.14 13.97
CA VAL A 811 0.59 -18.39 14.65
C VAL A 811 1.61 -18.66 15.76
N VAL A 812 1.11 -19.09 16.92
CA VAL A 812 1.89 -19.47 18.10
C VAL A 812 1.54 -20.91 18.49
N GLY A 813 2.56 -21.73 18.71
CA GLY A 813 2.43 -23.08 19.28
C GLY A 813 2.53 -23.04 20.80
N LEU A 814 1.59 -23.67 21.47
CA LEU A 814 1.61 -23.82 22.92
C LEU A 814 1.72 -25.31 23.27
N ASN A 815 2.55 -25.63 24.25
CA ASN A 815 2.62 -26.97 24.84
C ASN A 815 1.95 -26.95 26.22
N LEU A 816 0.64 -27.18 26.23
CA LEU A 816 -0.19 -27.23 27.43
C LEU A 816 -0.43 -28.69 27.80
N VAL A 817 0.47 -29.26 28.56
CA VAL A 817 0.35 -30.64 29.05
C VAL A 817 -0.04 -30.66 30.51
N HIS A 818 -0.90 -31.57 30.87
CA HIS A 818 -1.26 -31.84 32.27
C HIS A 818 -0.28 -32.83 32.88
N VAL A 819 0.32 -32.50 34.02
CA VAL A 819 1.36 -33.32 34.65
C VAL A 819 0.80 -34.05 35.87
N ILE A 820 0.83 -35.36 35.83
CA ILE A 820 0.37 -36.22 36.91
C ILE A 820 1.58 -36.98 37.45
N ASN A 821 1.79 -36.89 38.75
CA ASN A 821 2.85 -37.63 39.43
C ASN A 821 2.22 -38.55 40.49
N GLY A 822 2.56 -39.83 40.43
CA GLY A 822 2.28 -40.80 41.47
C GLY A 822 3.22 -40.71 42.64
N THR A 823 3.18 -41.69 43.48
CA THR A 823 3.94 -41.77 44.74
C THR A 823 5.07 -42.80 44.66
N ALA A 824 5.62 -43.23 45.79
CA ALA A 824 6.60 -44.31 45.88
C ALA A 824 5.93 -45.72 46.13
N GLY A 825 4.62 -45.79 46.06
CA GLY A 825 3.82 -47.02 46.25
C GLY A 825 3.01 -47.33 44.99
N ALA A 826 2.31 -48.48 44.98
CA ALA A 826 1.47 -48.84 43.85
C ALA A 826 0.25 -47.90 43.75
N ASP A 827 0.23 -47.14 42.68
CA ASP A 827 -0.80 -46.13 42.36
C ASP A 827 -1.74 -46.59 41.24
N THR A 828 -2.94 -46.04 41.22
CA THR A 828 -3.84 -46.10 40.06
C THR A 828 -4.05 -44.69 39.56
N ILE A 829 -3.44 -44.36 38.43
CA ILE A 829 -3.49 -43.06 37.84
C ILE A 829 -4.33 -43.10 36.58
N VAL A 830 -5.23 -42.13 36.48
CA VAL A 830 -6.09 -41.95 35.32
C VAL A 830 -5.88 -40.53 34.83
N GLY A 831 -5.41 -40.39 33.60
CA GLY A 831 -5.24 -39.13 32.90
C GLY A 831 -6.55 -38.47 32.47
N THR A 832 -6.41 -37.39 31.73
CA THR A 832 -7.52 -36.58 31.17
C THR A 832 -7.88 -37.07 29.75
N PRO A 833 -8.87 -36.50 29.08
CA PRO A 833 -9.11 -36.75 27.65
C PRO A 833 -8.14 -36.02 26.69
N GLY A 834 -7.18 -35.28 27.17
CA GLY A 834 -6.16 -34.57 26.37
C GLY A 834 -4.75 -34.97 26.81
N ASP A 835 -3.74 -34.32 26.22
CA ASP A 835 -2.32 -34.66 26.36
C ASP A 835 -1.85 -34.57 27.82
N ASP A 836 -1.39 -35.68 28.38
CA ASP A 836 -0.90 -35.81 29.75
C ASP A 836 0.57 -36.23 29.81
N VAL A 837 1.26 -35.76 30.83
CA VAL A 837 2.57 -36.30 31.21
C VAL A 837 2.43 -37.03 32.52
N ILE A 838 2.51 -38.37 32.47
CA ILE A 838 2.23 -39.25 33.59
C ILE A 838 3.54 -39.90 34.07
N THR A 839 3.85 -39.71 35.35
CA THR A 839 4.95 -40.39 36.04
C THR A 839 4.33 -41.25 37.16
N GLY A 840 4.35 -42.59 37.03
CA GLY A 840 3.84 -43.47 38.04
C GLY A 840 4.58 -43.36 39.36
N GLY A 841 5.90 -43.21 39.28
CA GLY A 841 6.83 -43.21 40.41
C GLY A 841 7.35 -44.62 40.68
N SER A 842 7.77 -44.87 41.91
CA SER A 842 8.24 -46.25 42.26
C SER A 842 7.04 -47.10 42.69
N GLY A 843 6.95 -48.30 42.17
CA GLY A 843 5.82 -49.20 42.51
C GLY A 843 5.44 -50.05 41.31
N ALA A 844 4.34 -50.76 41.48
CA ALA A 844 3.68 -51.45 40.33
C ALA A 844 2.36 -50.70 40.05
N ASP A 845 2.48 -49.72 39.18
CA ASP A 845 1.43 -48.74 38.97
C ASP A 845 0.48 -49.15 37.84
N ARG A 846 -0.76 -48.75 37.95
CA ARG A 846 -1.76 -48.88 36.90
C ARG A 846 -2.05 -47.52 36.30
N LEU A 847 -1.60 -47.31 35.07
CA LEU A 847 -1.68 -46.05 34.39
C LEU A 847 -2.67 -46.13 33.22
N THR A 848 -3.52 -45.13 33.08
CA THR A 848 -4.48 -44.94 31.99
C THR A 848 -4.32 -43.56 31.46
N GLY A 849 -4.00 -43.36 30.18
CA GLY A 849 -3.87 -42.05 29.54
C GLY A 849 -5.22 -41.45 29.21
N ASN A 850 -6.17 -42.22 28.75
CA ASN A 850 -7.47 -41.99 28.09
C ASN A 850 -7.25 -41.52 26.64
N GLY A 851 -7.30 -40.27 26.37
CA GLY A 851 -7.16 -39.78 24.99
C GLY A 851 -6.26 -38.54 24.91
N GLY A 852 -5.69 -38.33 23.78
CA GLY A 852 -4.63 -37.32 23.55
C GLY A 852 -3.34 -37.99 23.10
N HIS A 853 -2.24 -37.26 23.16
CA HIS A 853 -0.87 -37.78 22.96
C HIS A 853 -0.19 -37.82 24.33
N ASP A 854 -0.31 -38.94 25.02
CA ASP A 854 0.19 -39.08 26.38
C ASP A 854 1.67 -39.46 26.42
N VAL A 855 2.37 -38.96 27.44
CA VAL A 855 3.78 -39.27 27.70
C VAL A 855 3.91 -39.93 29.04
N PHE A 856 4.26 -41.22 29.03
CA PHE A 856 4.52 -41.97 30.26
C PHE A 856 6.03 -41.91 30.56
N VAL A 857 6.42 -41.27 31.66
CA VAL A 857 7.80 -40.94 32.01
C VAL A 857 8.35 -41.97 33.01
N TYR A 858 9.50 -42.55 32.69
CA TYR A 858 10.26 -43.44 33.52
C TYR A 858 11.64 -42.86 33.90
N THR A 859 11.94 -42.66 35.15
CA THR A 859 13.12 -41.99 35.64
C THR A 859 14.19 -42.94 36.17
N SER A 860 13.79 -44.14 36.58
CA SER A 860 14.69 -45.13 37.12
C SER A 860 14.15 -46.58 36.97
N MET A 861 14.98 -47.54 37.19
CA MET A 861 14.60 -48.97 37.27
C MET A 861 13.70 -49.31 38.47
N ARG A 862 13.42 -48.36 39.35
CA ARG A 862 12.45 -48.54 40.49
C ARG A 862 11.02 -48.23 40.08
N ASP A 863 10.89 -47.55 38.98
CA ASP A 863 9.57 -47.23 38.37
C ASP A 863 9.14 -48.41 37.46
N ALA A 864 9.24 -49.65 38.01
CA ALA A 864 9.11 -50.85 37.22
C ALA A 864 7.89 -51.70 37.62
N ALA A 865 7.49 -52.55 36.68
CA ALA A 865 6.35 -53.48 36.76
C ALA A 865 4.98 -52.79 36.63
N ASP A 866 4.95 -51.66 35.98
CA ASP A 866 3.72 -50.90 35.70
C ASP A 866 2.89 -51.53 34.59
N THR A 867 1.64 -51.14 34.57
CA THR A 867 0.70 -51.53 33.52
C THR A 867 0.04 -50.29 32.94
N ILE A 868 0.27 -50.00 31.66
CA ILE A 868 -0.47 -49.00 30.92
C ILE A 868 -1.66 -49.69 30.24
N THR A 869 -2.85 -49.17 30.45
CA THR A 869 -4.10 -49.90 30.14
C THR A 869 -4.61 -49.65 28.72
N ASP A 870 -4.24 -48.54 28.13
CA ASP A 870 -4.80 -48.00 26.88
C ASP A 870 -3.79 -47.36 25.93
N PHE A 871 -2.50 -47.65 26.10
CA PHE A 871 -1.45 -47.15 25.24
C PHE A 871 -1.75 -47.31 23.75
N THR A 872 -1.80 -46.20 23.01
CA THR A 872 -2.12 -46.16 21.58
C THR A 872 -0.84 -45.88 20.77
N PRO A 873 -0.24 -46.90 20.10
CA PRO A 873 0.96 -46.69 19.29
C PRO A 873 0.72 -45.64 18.17
N GLY A 874 1.55 -44.66 18.11
CA GLY A 874 1.45 -43.53 17.15
C GLY A 874 0.91 -42.25 17.78
N ASP A 875 0.14 -42.37 18.83
CA ASP A 875 -0.38 -41.24 19.60
C ASP A 875 0.41 -41.07 20.91
N ASP A 876 0.58 -42.18 21.67
CA ASP A 876 1.26 -42.15 22.97
C ASP A 876 2.74 -42.47 22.91
N ARG A 877 3.49 -42.07 23.93
CA ARG A 877 4.93 -42.27 24.02
C ARG A 877 5.40 -42.66 25.43
N LEU A 878 6.42 -43.54 25.48
CA LEU A 878 7.22 -43.73 26.68
C LEU A 878 8.46 -42.80 26.63
N ASP A 879 8.68 -42.00 27.67
CA ASP A 879 9.92 -41.25 27.85
C ASP A 879 10.86 -42.00 28.79
N LEU A 880 11.89 -42.59 28.21
CA LEU A 880 12.92 -43.35 28.89
C LEU A 880 14.22 -42.55 29.09
N THR A 881 14.28 -41.30 28.74
CA THR A 881 15.50 -40.48 28.68
C THR A 881 16.24 -40.41 30.01
N ALA A 882 15.51 -40.13 31.09
CA ALA A 882 16.11 -40.05 32.44
C ALA A 882 16.56 -41.42 32.97
N LEU A 883 15.78 -42.47 32.73
CA LEU A 883 16.11 -43.85 33.08
C LEU A 883 17.37 -44.28 32.37
N LEU A 884 17.46 -44.07 31.06
CA LEU A 884 18.63 -44.47 30.26
C LEU A 884 19.90 -43.72 30.70
N ALA A 885 19.77 -42.42 30.97
CA ALA A 885 20.90 -41.64 31.53
C ALA A 885 21.38 -42.17 32.89
N GLY A 886 20.45 -42.67 33.70
CA GLY A 886 20.76 -43.29 35.01
C GLY A 886 21.50 -44.63 34.93
N ILE A 887 21.55 -45.28 33.73
CA ILE A 887 22.27 -46.54 33.49
C ILE A 887 23.36 -46.38 32.40
N ASP A 888 23.86 -45.17 32.22
CA ASP A 888 24.90 -44.81 31.22
C ASP A 888 24.57 -45.20 29.76
N ALA A 889 23.28 -45.25 29.43
CA ALA A 889 22.81 -45.50 28.08
C ALA A 889 22.21 -44.25 27.44
N THR A 890 22.16 -44.21 26.12
CA THR A 890 21.52 -43.10 25.39
C THR A 890 20.33 -43.58 24.56
N PRO A 891 19.30 -42.76 24.35
CA PRO A 891 18.16 -43.14 23.48
C PRO A 891 18.61 -43.62 22.09
N ALA A 892 19.66 -43.01 21.52
CA ALA A 892 20.18 -43.37 20.22
C ALA A 892 20.81 -44.78 20.14
N SER A 893 21.39 -45.27 21.22
CA SER A 893 22.09 -46.55 21.29
C SER A 893 21.27 -47.67 21.95
N ALA A 894 20.29 -47.32 22.76
CA ALA A 894 19.60 -48.26 23.65
C ALA A 894 18.86 -49.38 22.88
N TRP A 895 18.20 -49.06 21.77
CA TRP A 895 17.54 -50.07 20.95
C TRP A 895 18.51 -50.98 20.20
N GLY A 896 19.50 -50.41 19.54
CA GLY A 896 20.49 -51.15 18.75
C GLY A 896 21.35 -52.08 19.61
N ASN A 897 21.69 -51.66 20.81
CA ASN A 897 22.50 -52.40 21.78
C ASN A 897 21.67 -53.39 22.62
N GLY A 898 20.33 -53.41 22.47
CA GLY A 898 19.42 -54.28 23.20
C GLY A 898 19.26 -53.91 24.66
N VAL A 899 19.60 -52.69 25.03
CA VAL A 899 19.31 -52.14 26.40
C VAL A 899 17.82 -52.04 26.61
N VAL A 900 17.06 -51.66 25.58
CA VAL A 900 15.60 -51.71 25.57
C VAL A 900 15.13 -52.73 24.54
N THR A 901 14.26 -53.65 24.91
CA THR A 901 13.69 -54.69 24.05
C THR A 901 12.19 -54.86 24.34
N LEU A 902 11.48 -55.46 23.39
CA LEU A 902 10.05 -55.76 23.52
C LEU A 902 9.83 -57.26 23.54
N ALA A 903 8.96 -57.74 24.48
CA ALA A 903 8.53 -59.09 24.54
C ALA A 903 7.00 -59.20 24.49
N ALA A 904 6.46 -60.22 23.78
CA ALA A 904 5.03 -60.48 23.79
C ALA A 904 4.61 -61.19 25.09
N SER A 905 3.48 -60.73 25.66
CA SER A 905 2.83 -61.36 26.83
C SER A 905 1.33 -61.48 26.53
N GLY A 906 0.95 -62.60 25.93
CA GLY A 906 -0.42 -62.76 25.39
C GLY A 906 -0.68 -61.75 24.28
N ASN A 907 -1.70 -60.93 24.43
CA ASN A 907 -2.04 -59.82 23.49
C ASN A 907 -1.34 -58.52 23.82
N SER A 908 -0.45 -58.51 24.81
CA SER A 908 0.18 -57.30 25.36
C SER A 908 1.69 -57.30 25.06
N THR A 909 2.31 -56.13 25.18
CA THR A 909 3.75 -55.94 25.06
C THR A 909 4.36 -55.66 26.41
N VAL A 910 5.44 -56.33 26.75
CA VAL A 910 6.29 -55.96 27.89
C VAL A 910 7.55 -55.27 27.36
N VAL A 911 7.76 -54.06 27.81
CA VAL A 911 9.04 -53.31 27.58
C VAL A 911 10.04 -53.77 28.64
N LEU A 912 11.15 -54.31 28.16
CA LEU A 912 12.22 -54.83 29.02
C LEU A 912 13.44 -53.87 28.94
N VAL A 913 14.11 -53.64 30.10
CA VAL A 913 15.36 -52.88 30.17
C VAL A 913 16.44 -53.79 30.70
N ASP A 914 17.50 -53.92 29.91
CA ASP A 914 18.73 -54.64 30.21
C ASP A 914 19.87 -53.66 30.44
N THR A 915 20.37 -53.54 31.67
CA THR A 915 21.28 -52.49 32.10
C THR A 915 22.68 -52.60 31.50
N ASP A 916 23.09 -53.79 31.01
CA ASP A 916 24.39 -54.04 30.34
C ASP A 916 24.22 -54.40 28.83
N GLY A 917 22.97 -54.47 28.34
CA GLY A 917 22.64 -54.76 26.96
C GLY A 917 23.07 -56.18 26.48
N LYS A 918 22.94 -56.42 25.15
CA LYS A 918 23.22 -57.75 24.54
C LYS A 918 24.57 -58.35 24.87
N ALA A 919 25.54 -57.56 25.25
CA ALA A 919 26.92 -57.98 25.49
C ALA A 919 27.17 -58.39 26.94
N GLY A 920 26.27 -58.07 27.84
CA GLY A 920 26.39 -58.31 29.28
C GLY A 920 25.72 -59.58 29.76
N PRO A 921 25.94 -60.02 30.98
CA PRO A 921 25.32 -61.18 31.58
C PRO A 921 23.94 -60.90 32.20
N ALA A 922 23.53 -59.68 32.40
CA ALA A 922 22.24 -59.36 32.98
C ALA A 922 21.09 -59.74 32.01
N ALA A 923 19.96 -60.08 32.56
CA ALA A 923 18.75 -60.35 31.82
C ALA A 923 17.86 -59.09 31.85
N GLY A 924 17.21 -58.77 30.72
CA GLY A 924 16.23 -57.67 30.64
C GLY A 924 15.16 -57.80 31.72
N ARG A 925 14.91 -56.73 32.47
CA ARG A 925 13.86 -56.65 33.50
C ARG A 925 12.63 -55.99 32.94
N PRO A 926 11.40 -56.48 33.26
CA PRO A 926 10.17 -55.79 32.90
C PRO A 926 10.15 -54.40 33.52
N LEU A 927 9.93 -53.38 32.66
CA LEU A 927 9.69 -51.98 33.05
C LEU A 927 8.17 -51.74 33.09
N VAL A 928 7.51 -51.98 31.96
CA VAL A 928 6.08 -51.68 31.81
C VAL A 928 5.41 -52.68 30.88
N THR A 929 4.16 -53.01 31.17
CA THR A 929 3.27 -53.81 30.32
C THR A 929 2.25 -52.90 29.64
N LEU A 930 2.27 -52.90 28.29
CA LEU A 930 1.27 -52.19 27.47
C LEU A 930 0.15 -53.16 27.14
N LEU A 931 -1.01 -53.00 27.76
CA LEU A 931 -2.14 -53.92 27.58
C LEU A 931 -2.72 -53.84 26.17
N ASN A 932 -3.02 -55.02 25.61
CA ASN A 932 -3.63 -55.16 24.28
C ASN A 932 -2.88 -54.53 23.12
N VAL A 933 -1.60 -54.24 23.30
CA VAL A 933 -0.70 -53.70 22.26
C VAL A 933 0.26 -54.81 21.80
N SER A 934 0.25 -55.11 20.50
CA SER A 934 1.22 -56.09 19.93
C SER A 934 2.61 -55.45 19.82
N PRO A 935 3.70 -56.16 20.12
CA PRO A 935 5.07 -55.66 19.90
C PRO A 935 5.33 -55.16 18.48
N ALA A 936 4.66 -55.71 17.49
CA ALA A 936 4.79 -55.30 16.08
C ALA A 936 4.11 -53.96 15.73
N ALA A 937 3.25 -53.46 16.59
CA ALA A 937 2.57 -52.16 16.44
C ALA A 937 3.42 -50.99 16.95
N ILE A 938 4.47 -51.28 17.75
CA ILE A 938 5.31 -50.27 18.38
C ILE A 938 6.47 -49.92 17.47
N ASP A 939 6.59 -48.64 17.13
CA ASP A 939 7.78 -48.09 16.47
C ASP A 939 8.76 -47.56 17.54
N PRO A 940 9.97 -48.11 17.66
CA PRO A 940 10.90 -47.71 18.73
C PRO A 940 11.31 -46.24 18.68
N LEU A 941 11.36 -45.65 17.49
CA LEU A 941 11.69 -44.23 17.35
C LEU A 941 10.52 -43.32 17.76
N ARG A 942 9.34 -43.60 17.25
CA ARG A 942 8.15 -42.81 17.46
C ARG A 942 7.63 -42.97 18.90
N ASP A 943 7.38 -44.22 19.32
CA ASP A 943 6.64 -44.53 20.54
C ASP A 943 7.53 -44.64 21.79
N LEU A 944 8.84 -44.88 21.64
CA LEU A 944 9.79 -45.00 22.75
C LEU A 944 10.90 -43.95 22.71
N GLY A 945 10.98 -43.12 21.68
CA GLY A 945 12.06 -42.16 21.51
C GLY A 945 13.42 -42.78 21.25
N LEU A 946 13.48 -44.07 20.82
CA LEU A 946 14.69 -44.84 20.63
C LEU A 946 15.03 -44.97 19.14
N GLY A 947 16.21 -44.57 18.70
CA GLY A 947 16.56 -44.58 17.29
C GLY A 947 17.99 -44.90 16.96
N THR A 948 18.28 -45.24 15.69
CA THR A 948 19.63 -45.34 15.15
C THR A 948 20.24 -43.96 14.97
N PRO A 949 21.56 -43.77 15.01
CA PRO A 949 22.21 -42.44 14.91
C PRO A 949 21.79 -41.60 13.71
N ALA A 950 21.39 -42.22 12.59
CA ALA A 950 20.94 -41.51 11.38
C ALA A 950 19.47 -41.02 11.45
N ALA A 951 18.62 -41.63 12.25
CA ALA A 951 17.21 -41.24 12.42
C ALA A 951 17.03 -40.18 13.55
N VAL A 952 17.89 -40.19 14.55
CA VAL A 952 17.89 -39.23 15.65
C VAL A 952 18.24 -37.82 15.18
N THR A 953 18.98 -37.67 14.07
CA THR A 953 19.36 -36.35 13.53
C THR A 953 18.18 -35.55 12.97
N ALA A 954 17.10 -36.20 12.53
CA ALA A 954 15.92 -35.48 12.00
C ALA A 954 14.86 -35.17 13.09
N ALA A 955 14.65 -36.09 14.02
CA ALA A 955 13.67 -35.92 15.11
C ALA A 955 14.23 -35.09 16.29
N THR A 956 15.54 -35.16 16.57
CA THR A 956 16.19 -34.38 17.64
C THR A 956 16.55 -32.96 17.23
N GLN A 957 16.51 -32.59 15.95
CA GLN A 957 16.62 -31.17 15.59
C GLN A 957 15.36 -30.37 16.02
N ALA A 958 14.21 -30.99 16.13
CA ALA A 958 13.03 -30.36 16.75
C ALA A 958 13.11 -30.38 18.29
N SER A 959 13.64 -31.43 18.91
CA SER A 959 13.70 -31.62 20.37
C SER A 959 15.01 -31.13 20.99
N ALA A 960 16.16 -31.21 20.29
CA ALA A 960 17.45 -30.70 20.78
C ALA A 960 17.57 -29.15 20.75
N ARG A 961 16.75 -28.45 19.93
CA ARG A 961 16.59 -27.00 20.07
C ARG A 961 15.99 -26.63 21.43
N THR A 962 15.15 -27.51 22.01
CA THR A 962 14.59 -27.36 23.37
C THR A 962 15.57 -27.70 24.48
N ALA A 963 16.49 -28.65 24.28
CA ALA A 963 17.47 -29.10 25.29
C ALA A 963 18.70 -28.20 25.33
N THR A 964 19.20 -27.69 24.21
CA THR A 964 20.34 -26.79 24.14
C THR A 964 20.07 -25.41 24.77
N LEU A 965 18.80 -24.96 24.81
CA LEU A 965 18.43 -23.76 25.55
C LEU A 965 18.49 -23.96 27.09
N ARG A 966 18.33 -25.21 27.60
CA ARG A 966 18.41 -25.48 29.04
C ARG A 966 19.83 -25.55 29.57
N THR A 967 20.81 -25.90 28.72
CA THR A 967 22.23 -26.00 29.15
C THR A 967 22.97 -24.66 29.07
N MET A 968 22.48 -23.68 28.29
CA MET A 968 23.09 -22.34 28.26
C MET A 968 22.70 -21.42 29.41
N THR A 969 21.62 -21.72 30.15
CA THR A 969 21.20 -20.96 31.34
C THR A 969 21.88 -21.36 32.64
N ALA A 970 22.57 -22.54 32.67
CA ALA A 970 23.21 -23.04 33.87
C ALA A 970 24.71 -22.69 34.02
N ALA A 971 25.35 -22.01 33.08
CA ALA A 971 26.77 -21.69 33.07
C ALA A 971 27.08 -20.19 33.06
N ARG A 972 26.51 -19.43 33.98
CA ARG A 972 27.03 -18.10 34.36
C ARG A 972 26.86 -17.84 35.85
N THR A 973 27.79 -18.32 36.63
CA THR A 973 28.14 -17.73 37.94
C THR A 973 29.35 -16.82 37.76
N PRO A 974 29.37 -15.62 38.36
CA PRO A 974 30.40 -14.65 38.11
C PRO A 974 31.64 -14.97 38.96
N ARG A 975 32.83 -14.85 38.40
CA ARG A 975 34.03 -14.61 39.15
C ARG A 975 34.53 -13.20 38.83
N LYS A 976 34.43 -12.39 39.89
CA LYS A 976 35.11 -11.11 40.21
C LYS A 976 35.22 -10.07 39.09
#